data_eeeabeeb1107a81e7e873c1ec4e17d71
#
_entry.id   eeeabeeb1107a81e7e873c1ec4e17d71
#
_cell.length_a   1.000
_cell.length_b   1.000
_cell.length_c   1.000
_cell.angle_alpha   90.00
_cell.angle_beta   90.00
_cell.angle_gamma   90.00
#
_symmetry.space_group_name_H-M   'P 1'
#
loop_
_entity.id
_entity.type
_entity.pdbx_description
1 polymer ?
#
loop_
_entity_poly.entity_id
_entity_poly.type
_entity_poly.pdbx_seq_one_letter_code
_entity_poly.pdbx_strand_id
1 'polypeptide(L)'
;SLRLLRLRACPKSLPAANSQLLRKLTTGFMAGLCAFSMLGSSMSGAITASAASSSTENAAFPSADTVIAKAATLLGTPYTYGNKGYWYAYDQGQYTPLSVETINNLGIDCSGLVYYTLTQLGYKTSGFSWNNPVPVDTDHWLTVNDNCTITYDGKTSKVEVEKKNIKTTDRPYWECADGSVITAGSVVVAQDPSGEDHAWIYMGEFDSRNDVISYLRSIGVSEKLINSKTVGDGKGAGGKHWRIESSGSEGVVINNKTDGKTATAMNMSAFRITKNDVKFEITKVLASDRTVKISGTSKVDGTVAKYGVYTDKACKNKVGEITIGKDGTGSIQLPEKQYYVKEISAPTGYSISEEVFALKADENVFVTEDFTRGTIKINKTAEDGIISGREFKVTGNDGISYTKKTNANGIAAFDDLRVYDMSTGKAITYTVSEINVDTRYEVPKAQNVTLTSGDVDLTVNVKFNNQLKTGSIKINKHSEDNHNDDREFTITGNGKTYTIKTGSDGIAILSDIPVYNSNNEKIVYTISEKNVPIRYVVPAEQTATLTADATTTKTFKNILKKFTVEVTKQDSEKASAQGNGTLAGAVYGLYKDGELVDTYTTDENGYFKTKEYVCGNYTVQEILPSEGYLLDKTVYSVGAEAENYFIEHNPLSMTVTEDVIKGNIAMIKHSDDGSTQIETPEVGAEFEVYLKSSGSYANAKDSEKDYLVCDENGFAQTKDMPYGVYTVHQTVGWDGTEFIADFDVN
;
A
#
# COMPACT_ATOMS: atom_id res chain seq x y z
N SER A 1 26.96 -25.03 18.95
CA SER A 1 26.99 -26.51 18.97
C SER A 1 25.63 -27.03 18.54
N LEU A 2 25.67 -27.63 17.37
CA LEU A 2 24.58 -28.39 16.75
C LEU A 2 24.22 -29.63 17.60
N ARG A 3 22.94 -29.96 17.66
CA ARG A 3 22.49 -31.34 17.77
C ARG A 3 21.30 -31.60 16.86
N LEU A 4 21.57 -32.43 15.86
CA LEU A 4 20.59 -33.14 15.04
C LEU A 4 19.73 -34.04 15.95
N LEU A 5 18.43 -34.05 15.72
CA LEU A 5 17.56 -35.16 16.13
C LEU A 5 16.87 -35.72 14.88
N ARG A 6 17.37 -36.91 14.48
CA ARG A 6 16.65 -37.81 13.59
C ARG A 6 15.42 -38.36 14.31
N LEU A 7 14.26 -38.26 13.72
CA LEU A 7 13.11 -39.05 14.09
C LEU A 7 12.83 -40.06 12.98
N ARG A 8 12.93 -41.31 13.41
CA ARG A 8 12.58 -42.51 12.64
C ARG A 8 11.06 -42.63 12.50
N ALA A 9 10.68 -43.20 11.40
CA ALA A 9 9.34 -43.64 11.06
C ALA A 9 8.75 -44.66 12.03
N CYS A 10 7.47 -44.58 12.26
CA CYS A 10 6.41 -45.48 11.85
C CYS A 10 5.48 -45.93 12.98
N PRO A 11 4.43 -46.62 12.67
CA PRO A 11 3.08 -46.13 12.47
C PRO A 11 2.16 -46.66 13.54
N LYS A 12 1.16 -45.94 13.96
CA LYS A 12 -0.02 -46.57 14.59
C LYS A 12 -1.27 -45.75 14.27
N SER A 13 -2.22 -46.48 13.76
CA SER A 13 -3.65 -46.25 13.63
C SER A 13 -4.22 -45.07 14.44
N LEU A 14 -4.79 -44.10 13.74
CA LEU A 14 -5.71 -43.10 14.27
C LEU A 14 -7.15 -43.65 14.24
N PRO A 15 -7.95 -43.45 15.28
CA PRO A 15 -9.33 -43.88 15.32
C PRO A 15 -10.22 -43.01 14.46
N ALA A 16 -11.28 -43.58 13.95
CA ALA A 16 -12.31 -42.94 13.15
C ALA A 16 -12.86 -41.69 13.87
N ALA A 17 -12.57 -40.53 13.33
CA ALA A 17 -13.11 -39.25 13.80
C ALA A 17 -14.01 -38.64 12.74
N ASN A 18 -15.29 -38.66 13.08
CA ASN A 18 -16.38 -37.79 12.64
C ASN A 18 -16.46 -37.36 11.15
N SER A 19 -17.15 -38.21 10.40
CA SER A 19 -17.57 -37.96 9.02
C SER A 19 -18.46 -36.71 8.81
N GLN A 20 -18.94 -36.07 9.87
CA GLN A 20 -19.82 -34.87 9.76
C GLN A 20 -19.02 -33.57 9.58
N LEU A 21 -17.79 -33.46 10.03
CA LEU A 21 -17.00 -32.23 9.85
C LEU A 21 -16.40 -32.13 8.43
N LEU A 22 -16.06 -33.28 7.86
CA LEU A 22 -15.56 -33.33 6.47
C LEU A 22 -16.67 -33.04 5.45
N ARG A 23 -17.93 -33.43 5.74
CA ARG A 23 -19.08 -33.11 4.87
C ARG A 23 -19.44 -31.63 4.87
N LYS A 24 -19.23 -30.89 5.97
CA LYS A 24 -19.48 -29.44 6.02
C LYS A 24 -18.42 -28.62 5.32
N LEU A 25 -17.17 -29.07 5.29
CA LEU A 25 -16.08 -28.40 4.57
C LEU A 25 -16.16 -28.63 3.04
N THR A 26 -16.55 -29.84 2.62
CA THR A 26 -16.71 -30.14 1.19
C THR A 26 -17.95 -29.45 0.58
N THR A 27 -19.04 -29.29 1.32
CA THR A 27 -20.24 -28.61 0.81
C THR A 27 -20.05 -27.08 0.69
N GLY A 28 -19.26 -26.48 1.56
CA GLY A 28 -18.93 -25.04 1.46
C GLY A 28 -17.96 -24.74 0.31
N PHE A 29 -17.03 -25.66 0.00
CA PHE A 29 -16.07 -25.48 -1.08
C PHE A 29 -16.67 -25.69 -2.46
N MET A 30 -17.61 -26.65 -2.59
CA MET A 30 -18.32 -26.91 -3.85
C MET A 30 -19.34 -25.82 -4.19
N ALA A 31 -19.97 -25.19 -3.20
CA ALA A 31 -20.87 -24.04 -3.44
C ALA A 31 -20.11 -22.81 -3.93
N GLY A 32 -18.87 -22.59 -3.49
CA GLY A 32 -18.00 -21.53 -3.97
C GLY A 32 -17.52 -21.75 -5.41
N LEU A 33 -17.20 -23.01 -5.77
CA LEU A 33 -16.76 -23.34 -7.14
C LEU A 33 -17.92 -23.27 -8.16
N CYS A 34 -19.12 -23.67 -7.77
CA CYS A 34 -20.29 -23.55 -8.65
C CYS A 34 -20.70 -22.08 -8.89
N ALA A 35 -20.50 -21.17 -7.92
CA ALA A 35 -20.78 -19.76 -8.12
C ALA A 35 -19.75 -19.09 -9.07
N PHE A 36 -18.49 -19.56 -9.08
CA PHE A 36 -17.45 -19.01 -9.98
C PHE A 36 -17.57 -19.56 -11.42
N SER A 37 -18.06 -20.78 -11.59
CA SER A 37 -18.30 -21.35 -12.94
C SER A 37 -19.56 -20.80 -13.60
N MET A 38 -20.56 -20.32 -12.82
CA MET A 38 -21.76 -19.69 -13.38
C MET A 38 -21.53 -18.23 -13.80
N LEU A 39 -20.51 -17.54 -13.28
CA LEU A 39 -20.14 -16.18 -13.72
C LEU A 39 -19.27 -16.17 -14.99
N GLY A 40 -18.66 -17.32 -15.33
CA GLY A 40 -17.90 -17.49 -16.57
C GLY A 40 -18.74 -17.89 -17.80
N SER A 41 -19.95 -18.41 -17.57
CA SER A 41 -20.84 -18.89 -18.63
C SER A 41 -21.94 -17.89 -19.06
N SER A 42 -22.03 -16.72 -18.42
CA SER A 42 -23.07 -15.73 -18.73
C SER A 42 -22.63 -14.64 -19.71
N MET A 43 -21.45 -14.76 -20.34
CA MET A 43 -21.05 -13.88 -21.44
C MET A 43 -20.94 -14.58 -22.80
N SER A 44 -21.48 -15.77 -22.96
CA SER A 44 -21.79 -16.37 -24.27
C SER A 44 -23.30 -16.36 -24.49
N GLY A 45 -23.90 -15.18 -24.38
CA GLY A 45 -25.29 -14.95 -24.61
C GLY A 45 -25.58 -14.67 -26.06
N ALA A 46 -26.33 -15.60 -26.65
CA ALA A 46 -27.26 -15.40 -27.74
C ALA A 46 -26.67 -14.86 -29.07
N ILE A 47 -26.15 -15.77 -29.86
CA ILE A 47 -26.41 -15.66 -31.30
C ILE A 47 -27.53 -16.66 -31.62
N THR A 48 -28.69 -16.11 -31.81
CA THR A 48 -29.87 -16.81 -32.31
C THR A 48 -29.52 -17.52 -33.60
N ALA A 49 -29.73 -18.79 -33.62
CA ALA A 49 -29.67 -19.61 -34.80
C ALA A 49 -30.67 -19.09 -35.85
N SER A 50 -30.16 -18.61 -36.94
CA SER A 50 -30.89 -18.59 -38.20
C SER A 50 -30.43 -19.81 -38.98
N ALA A 51 -31.38 -20.68 -39.24
CA ALA A 51 -31.16 -21.94 -39.89
C ALA A 51 -30.77 -21.76 -41.37
N ALA A 52 -30.03 -22.73 -41.81
CA ALA A 52 -29.92 -23.33 -43.12
C ALA A 52 -28.85 -22.82 -44.07
N SER A 53 -27.82 -23.56 -44.14
CA SER A 53 -27.50 -24.39 -45.29
C SER A 53 -26.22 -25.16 -45.00
N SER A 54 -26.27 -26.47 -45.26
CA SER A 54 -25.17 -27.39 -45.11
C SER A 54 -23.95 -27.01 -45.98
N SER A 55 -23.00 -26.36 -45.33
CA SER A 55 -21.60 -26.46 -45.72
C SER A 55 -20.85 -26.99 -44.54
N THR A 56 -20.30 -28.17 -44.69
CA THR A 56 -19.42 -28.83 -43.71
C THR A 56 -18.17 -27.97 -43.53
N GLU A 57 -18.21 -27.02 -42.62
CA GLU A 57 -17.03 -26.32 -42.20
C GLU A 57 -16.12 -27.27 -41.41
N ASN A 58 -14.90 -27.44 -41.91
CA ASN A 58 -13.85 -28.16 -41.24
C ASN A 58 -13.35 -27.38 -40.03
N ALA A 59 -13.78 -27.73 -38.81
CA ALA A 59 -13.12 -27.24 -37.59
C ALA A 59 -11.65 -27.67 -37.62
N ALA A 60 -10.75 -26.69 -37.56
CA ALA A 60 -9.32 -26.99 -37.57
C ALA A 60 -8.88 -27.49 -36.21
N PHE A 61 -8.02 -28.50 -36.15
CA PHE A 61 -7.32 -28.91 -34.93
C PHE A 61 -6.56 -27.70 -34.36
N PRO A 62 -6.34 -27.62 -33.04
CA PRO A 62 -5.53 -26.58 -32.43
C PRO A 62 -4.17 -26.45 -33.11
N SER A 63 -3.73 -25.22 -33.29
CA SER A 63 -2.40 -24.96 -33.85
C SER A 63 -1.29 -25.39 -32.92
N ALA A 64 -0.09 -25.52 -33.46
CA ALA A 64 1.12 -25.73 -32.68
C ALA A 64 1.25 -24.68 -31.55
N ASP A 65 1.00 -23.41 -31.84
CA ASP A 65 1.03 -22.31 -30.87
C ASP A 65 0.07 -22.54 -29.70
N THR A 66 -1.14 -23.02 -30.00
CA THR A 66 -2.14 -23.33 -28.96
C THR A 66 -1.69 -24.51 -28.09
N VAL A 67 -1.11 -25.56 -28.67
CA VAL A 67 -0.58 -26.71 -27.94
C VAL A 67 0.59 -26.29 -27.06
N ILE A 68 1.55 -25.54 -27.63
CA ILE A 68 2.75 -25.09 -26.92
C ILE A 68 2.38 -24.08 -25.80
N ALA A 69 1.48 -23.14 -26.08
CA ALA A 69 1.02 -22.17 -25.07
C ALA A 69 0.32 -22.89 -23.90
N LYS A 70 -0.48 -23.92 -24.17
CA LYS A 70 -1.11 -24.72 -23.12
C LYS A 70 -0.07 -25.46 -22.28
N ALA A 71 0.89 -26.14 -22.89
CA ALA A 71 1.98 -26.82 -22.16
C ALA A 71 2.79 -25.82 -21.33
N ALA A 72 3.08 -24.64 -21.89
CA ALA A 72 3.86 -23.58 -21.22
C ALA A 72 3.18 -22.99 -19.98
N THR A 73 1.87 -23.20 -19.78
CA THR A 73 1.21 -22.82 -18.52
C THR A 73 1.79 -23.53 -17.30
N LEU A 74 2.47 -24.66 -17.51
CA LEU A 74 3.09 -25.48 -16.47
C LEU A 74 4.59 -25.24 -16.29
N LEU A 75 5.19 -24.27 -16.98
CA LEU A 75 6.63 -23.99 -16.86
C LEU A 75 7.04 -23.69 -15.41
N GLY A 76 8.09 -24.38 -14.96
CA GLY A 76 8.61 -24.28 -13.60
C GLY A 76 7.93 -25.23 -12.59
N THR A 77 6.95 -26.00 -13.02
CA THR A 77 6.34 -27.06 -12.19
C THR A 77 7.39 -28.14 -11.88
N PRO A 78 7.53 -28.58 -10.62
CA PRO A 78 8.45 -29.65 -10.27
C PRO A 78 8.11 -30.99 -10.98
N TYR A 79 9.12 -31.80 -11.17
CA TYR A 79 8.90 -33.19 -11.65
C TYR A 79 8.40 -34.09 -10.49
N THR A 80 7.32 -34.85 -10.73
CA THR A 80 6.84 -35.86 -9.80
C THR A 80 6.38 -37.09 -10.58
N TYR A 81 7.13 -38.17 -10.46
CA TYR A 81 6.84 -39.43 -11.16
C TYR A 81 5.43 -39.93 -10.86
N GLY A 82 4.72 -40.32 -11.90
CA GLY A 82 3.35 -40.85 -11.83
C GLY A 82 2.25 -39.80 -11.70
N ASN A 83 2.58 -38.50 -11.55
CA ASN A 83 1.58 -37.44 -11.49
C ASN A 83 1.21 -36.93 -12.89
N LYS A 84 -0.03 -37.17 -13.28
CA LYS A 84 -0.57 -36.84 -14.60
C LYS A 84 -1.34 -35.50 -14.66
N GLY A 85 -1.37 -34.75 -13.56
CA GLY A 85 -2.11 -33.50 -13.50
C GLY A 85 -3.63 -33.65 -13.38
N TYR A 86 -4.07 -34.85 -13.01
CA TYR A 86 -5.49 -35.20 -12.84
C TYR A 86 -5.72 -35.94 -11.55
N TRP A 87 -6.89 -35.72 -10.95
CA TRP A 87 -7.38 -36.55 -9.85
C TRP A 87 -8.23 -37.67 -10.40
N TYR A 88 -7.84 -38.90 -10.13
CA TYR A 88 -8.58 -40.09 -10.53
C TYR A 88 -9.52 -40.56 -9.42
N ALA A 89 -10.82 -40.53 -9.70
CA ALA A 89 -11.83 -41.17 -8.85
C ALA A 89 -12.02 -42.62 -9.26
N TYR A 90 -11.44 -43.54 -8.50
CA TYR A 90 -11.41 -44.99 -8.79
C TYR A 90 -12.80 -45.57 -9.00
N ASP A 91 -13.81 -45.01 -8.32
CA ASP A 91 -15.19 -45.56 -8.30
C ASP A 91 -16.03 -45.17 -9.53
N GLN A 92 -15.59 -44.21 -10.33
CA GLN A 92 -16.41 -43.62 -11.42
C GLN A 92 -15.70 -43.59 -12.78
N GLY A 93 -14.45 -44.01 -12.89
CA GLY A 93 -13.68 -43.92 -14.13
C GLY A 93 -13.53 -42.49 -14.67
N GLN A 94 -13.65 -41.47 -13.82
CA GLN A 94 -13.59 -40.09 -14.23
C GLN A 94 -12.27 -39.44 -13.81
N TYR A 95 -11.66 -38.74 -14.75
CA TYR A 95 -10.45 -37.94 -14.52
C TYR A 95 -10.83 -36.48 -14.40
N THR A 96 -10.66 -35.91 -13.21
CA THR A 96 -10.90 -34.46 -12.98
C THR A 96 -9.57 -33.71 -13.08
N PRO A 97 -9.48 -32.71 -13.94
CA PRO A 97 -8.25 -31.93 -14.07
C PRO A 97 -7.95 -31.15 -12.79
N LEU A 98 -6.70 -31.17 -12.37
CA LEU A 98 -6.21 -30.34 -11.29
C LEU A 98 -5.99 -28.89 -11.79
N SER A 99 -6.10 -27.92 -10.89
CA SER A 99 -5.72 -26.56 -11.23
C SER A 99 -4.20 -26.45 -11.46
N VAL A 100 -3.77 -25.48 -12.27
CA VAL A 100 -2.33 -25.20 -12.48
C VAL A 100 -1.63 -24.96 -11.15
N GLU A 101 -2.26 -24.24 -10.21
CA GLU A 101 -1.71 -23.99 -8.88
C GLU A 101 -1.48 -25.30 -8.10
N THR A 102 -2.44 -26.21 -8.14
CA THR A 102 -2.32 -27.52 -7.50
C THR A 102 -1.21 -28.34 -8.13
N ILE A 103 -1.11 -28.36 -9.47
CA ILE A 103 -0.06 -29.07 -10.19
C ILE A 103 1.32 -28.47 -9.87
N ASN A 104 1.45 -27.15 -9.78
CA ASN A 104 2.70 -26.50 -9.39
C ASN A 104 3.19 -26.90 -8.00
N ASN A 105 2.28 -27.27 -7.11
CA ASN A 105 2.64 -27.75 -5.77
C ASN A 105 2.92 -29.25 -5.72
N LEU A 106 2.22 -30.05 -6.52
CA LEU A 106 2.33 -31.50 -6.53
C LEU A 106 3.40 -32.02 -7.49
N GLY A 107 3.75 -31.24 -8.51
CA GLY A 107 4.60 -31.64 -9.62
C GLY A 107 3.84 -32.39 -10.72
N ILE A 108 4.52 -32.67 -11.84
CA ILE A 108 3.99 -33.42 -12.98
C ILE A 108 5.12 -34.21 -13.65
N ASP A 109 4.85 -35.43 -14.15
CA ASP A 109 5.84 -36.21 -14.91
C ASP A 109 5.83 -35.87 -16.42
N CYS A 110 6.71 -36.48 -17.19
CA CYS A 110 6.89 -36.15 -18.61
C CYS A 110 5.65 -36.49 -19.45
N SER A 111 5.07 -37.68 -19.30
CA SER A 111 3.84 -38.07 -20.00
C SER A 111 2.61 -37.36 -19.44
N GLY A 112 2.62 -36.97 -18.16
CA GLY A 112 1.62 -36.16 -17.53
C GLY A 112 1.54 -34.74 -18.14
N LEU A 113 2.66 -34.12 -18.47
CA LEU A 113 2.70 -32.85 -19.21
C LEU A 113 1.96 -32.99 -20.55
N VAL A 114 2.24 -34.04 -21.32
CA VAL A 114 1.58 -34.31 -22.60
C VAL A 114 0.09 -34.58 -22.40
N TYR A 115 -0.24 -35.49 -21.49
CA TYR A 115 -1.60 -35.86 -21.15
C TYR A 115 -2.45 -34.67 -20.72
N TYR A 116 -1.96 -33.89 -19.77
CA TYR A 116 -2.64 -32.70 -19.31
C TYR A 116 -2.87 -31.69 -20.42
N THR A 117 -1.83 -31.41 -21.22
CA THR A 117 -1.89 -30.43 -22.32
C THR A 117 -2.97 -30.78 -23.31
N LEU A 118 -2.97 -32.04 -23.85
CA LEU A 118 -3.90 -32.47 -24.88
C LEU A 118 -5.33 -32.61 -24.36
N THR A 119 -5.49 -33.17 -23.14
CA THR A 119 -6.81 -33.32 -22.53
C THR A 119 -7.46 -31.95 -22.23
N GLN A 120 -6.69 -30.97 -21.74
CA GLN A 120 -7.18 -29.62 -21.51
C GLN A 120 -7.54 -28.87 -22.80
N LEU A 121 -7.00 -29.25 -23.90
CA LEU A 121 -7.37 -28.75 -25.22
C LEU A 121 -8.57 -29.46 -25.84
N GLY A 122 -9.08 -30.54 -25.20
CA GLY A 122 -10.26 -31.27 -25.66
C GLY A 122 -9.96 -32.39 -26.66
N TYR A 123 -8.69 -32.81 -26.79
CA TYR A 123 -8.35 -33.95 -27.62
C TYR A 123 -8.87 -35.27 -27.02
N LYS A 124 -9.28 -36.19 -27.91
CA LYS A 124 -9.61 -37.56 -27.59
C LYS A 124 -8.92 -38.49 -28.60
N THR A 125 -8.43 -39.59 -28.14
CA THR A 125 -7.81 -40.60 -29.00
C THR A 125 -8.58 -41.90 -28.95
N SER A 126 -8.45 -42.74 -29.99
CA SER A 126 -9.00 -44.09 -30.07
C SER A 126 -8.01 -44.99 -30.79
N GLY A 127 -8.01 -46.27 -30.47
CA GLY A 127 -7.11 -47.28 -31.05
C GLY A 127 -5.81 -47.47 -30.29
N PHE A 128 -5.47 -46.62 -29.31
CA PHE A 128 -4.39 -46.85 -28.38
C PHE A 128 -4.81 -47.85 -27.29
N SER A 129 -3.88 -48.56 -26.68
CA SER A 129 -4.18 -49.61 -25.72
C SER A 129 -4.90 -49.10 -24.45
N TRP A 130 -4.62 -47.89 -24.00
CA TRP A 130 -5.30 -47.27 -22.87
C TRP A 130 -5.33 -45.73 -23.04
N ASN A 131 -6.46 -45.25 -23.44
CA ASN A 131 -6.69 -43.80 -23.62
C ASN A 131 -7.92 -43.32 -22.85
N ASN A 132 -7.76 -42.30 -22.01
CA ASN A 132 -8.87 -41.68 -21.30
C ASN A 132 -8.56 -40.21 -20.94
N PRO A 133 -8.92 -39.23 -21.74
CA PRO A 133 -9.34 -39.29 -23.14
C PRO A 133 -8.18 -39.42 -24.15
N VAL A 134 -6.94 -39.28 -23.70
CA VAL A 134 -5.71 -39.55 -24.47
C VAL A 134 -4.83 -40.52 -23.72
N PRO A 135 -3.79 -41.13 -24.32
CA PRO A 135 -2.90 -42.03 -23.62
C PRO A 135 -2.27 -41.35 -22.38
N VAL A 136 -2.28 -42.05 -21.23
CA VAL A 136 -1.90 -41.47 -19.92
C VAL A 136 -0.40 -41.56 -19.61
N ASP A 137 0.31 -42.47 -20.31
CA ASP A 137 1.74 -42.67 -20.13
C ASP A 137 2.46 -42.99 -21.44
N THR A 138 3.78 -43.11 -21.39
CA THR A 138 4.64 -43.35 -22.54
C THR A 138 4.36 -44.69 -23.20
N ASP A 139 4.14 -45.78 -22.44
CA ASP A 139 3.87 -47.09 -22.98
C ASP A 139 2.60 -47.14 -23.83
N HIS A 140 1.54 -46.49 -23.37
CA HIS A 140 0.27 -46.43 -24.09
C HIS A 140 0.34 -45.58 -25.38
N TRP A 141 1.17 -44.50 -25.38
CA TRP A 141 1.47 -43.76 -26.61
C TRP A 141 2.19 -44.62 -27.66
N LEU A 142 2.98 -45.58 -27.25
CA LEU A 142 3.71 -46.50 -28.15
C LEU A 142 2.85 -47.62 -28.74
N THR A 143 1.61 -47.79 -28.29
CA THR A 143 0.68 -48.83 -28.79
C THR A 143 -0.03 -48.46 -30.11
N VAL A 144 0.48 -47.48 -30.83
CA VAL A 144 -0.11 -47.02 -32.09
C VAL A 144 -0.18 -48.14 -33.14
N ASN A 145 -1.31 -48.20 -33.83
CA ASN A 145 -1.57 -49.08 -34.98
C ASN A 145 -2.39 -48.35 -36.03
N ASP A 146 -2.69 -48.98 -37.15
CA ASP A 146 -3.40 -48.36 -38.28
C ASP A 146 -4.83 -47.88 -37.97
N ASN A 147 -5.39 -48.32 -36.82
CA ASN A 147 -6.71 -47.92 -36.36
C ASN A 147 -6.69 -46.77 -35.38
N CYS A 148 -5.51 -46.28 -35.01
CA CYS A 148 -5.39 -45.14 -34.08
C CYS A 148 -5.91 -43.85 -34.72
N THR A 149 -6.78 -43.17 -34.02
CA THR A 149 -7.36 -41.88 -34.45
C THR A 149 -7.29 -40.85 -33.34
N ILE A 150 -7.35 -39.59 -33.73
CA ILE A 150 -7.48 -38.45 -32.86
C ILE A 150 -8.74 -37.66 -33.21
N THR A 151 -9.47 -37.27 -32.20
CA THR A 151 -10.69 -36.47 -32.33
C THR A 151 -10.55 -35.15 -31.60
N TYR A 152 -10.97 -34.08 -32.26
CA TYR A 152 -11.09 -32.74 -31.67
C TYR A 152 -12.37 -32.11 -32.20
N ASP A 153 -13.16 -31.51 -31.33
CA ASP A 153 -14.44 -30.85 -31.66
C ASP A 153 -15.33 -31.71 -32.60
N GLY A 154 -15.48 -32.99 -32.27
CA GLY A 154 -16.31 -33.93 -33.00
C GLY A 154 -15.73 -34.43 -34.33
N LYS A 155 -14.58 -33.96 -34.75
CA LYS A 155 -13.91 -34.40 -36.00
C LYS A 155 -12.77 -35.32 -35.70
N THR A 156 -12.71 -36.42 -36.43
CA THR A 156 -11.75 -37.51 -36.25
C THR A 156 -10.81 -37.59 -37.46
N SER A 157 -9.52 -37.68 -37.16
CA SER A 157 -8.46 -37.92 -38.15
C SER A 157 -7.60 -39.10 -37.71
N LYS A 158 -6.89 -39.69 -38.64
CA LYS A 158 -5.86 -40.68 -38.30
C LYS A 158 -4.70 -40.00 -37.65
N VAL A 159 -4.07 -40.67 -36.69
CA VAL A 159 -2.81 -40.24 -36.09
C VAL A 159 -1.68 -40.57 -37.05
N GLU A 160 -0.93 -39.55 -37.48
CA GLU A 160 0.29 -39.78 -38.26
C GLU A 160 1.44 -40.10 -37.28
N VAL A 161 2.11 -41.23 -37.53
CA VAL A 161 3.18 -41.68 -36.68
C VAL A 161 4.47 -41.84 -37.47
N GLU A 162 5.50 -41.13 -37.05
CA GLU A 162 6.86 -41.34 -37.51
C GLU A 162 7.60 -42.20 -36.50
N LYS A 163 7.74 -43.53 -36.79
CA LYS A 163 8.46 -44.46 -35.91
C LYS A 163 9.94 -44.46 -36.25
N LYS A 164 10.79 -44.31 -35.28
CA LYS A 164 12.25 -44.41 -35.42
C LYS A 164 12.82 -45.45 -34.45
N ASN A 165 13.69 -46.28 -34.98
CA ASN A 165 14.55 -47.12 -34.13
C ASN A 165 15.97 -46.53 -34.19
N ILE A 166 16.40 -45.89 -33.11
CA ILE A 166 17.70 -45.19 -33.06
C ILE A 166 18.89 -46.17 -33.24
N LYS A 167 18.74 -47.44 -32.92
CA LYS A 167 19.77 -48.43 -33.18
C LYS A 167 20.04 -48.67 -34.67
N THR A 168 19.13 -48.27 -35.54
CA THR A 168 19.19 -48.55 -36.97
C THR A 168 19.18 -47.28 -37.84
N THR A 169 19.01 -46.07 -37.28
CA THR A 169 18.95 -44.81 -38.00
C THR A 169 19.80 -43.75 -37.35
N ASP A 170 20.68 -43.10 -38.14
CA ASP A 170 21.50 -41.95 -37.69
C ASP A 170 20.71 -40.62 -37.63
N ARG A 171 19.40 -40.70 -37.79
CA ARG A 171 18.55 -39.51 -37.83
C ARG A 171 18.11 -39.03 -36.45
N PRO A 172 18.18 -37.75 -36.16
CA PRO A 172 17.70 -37.20 -34.91
C PRO A 172 16.18 -37.32 -34.79
N TYR A 173 15.62 -37.12 -33.57
CA TYR A 173 14.18 -37.29 -33.31
C TYR A 173 13.28 -36.34 -34.09
N TRP A 174 13.77 -35.21 -34.54
CA TRP A 174 13.04 -34.22 -35.32
C TRP A 174 13.04 -34.48 -36.83
N GLU A 175 13.79 -35.41 -37.36
CA GLU A 175 13.87 -35.68 -38.79
C GLU A 175 13.01 -36.90 -39.15
N CYS A 176 12.15 -36.74 -40.17
CA CYS A 176 11.29 -37.77 -40.69
C CYS A 176 12.03 -38.67 -41.69
N ALA A 177 11.40 -39.82 -42.11
CA ALA A 177 11.97 -40.75 -43.06
C ALA A 177 12.25 -40.15 -44.45
N ASP A 178 11.49 -39.15 -44.84
CA ASP A 178 11.63 -38.38 -46.09
C ASP A 178 12.63 -37.22 -45.99
N GLY A 179 13.29 -37.03 -44.82
CA GLY A 179 14.22 -35.92 -44.55
C GLY A 179 13.56 -34.63 -44.14
N SER A 180 12.23 -34.58 -44.03
CA SER A 180 11.51 -33.43 -43.51
C SER A 180 11.64 -33.36 -41.96
N VAL A 181 11.37 -32.18 -41.39
CA VAL A 181 11.32 -31.98 -39.93
C VAL A 181 9.89 -32.19 -39.41
N ILE A 182 9.74 -32.85 -38.28
CA ILE A 182 8.41 -33.02 -37.63
C ILE A 182 7.80 -31.65 -37.34
N THR A 183 6.49 -31.59 -37.39
CA THR A 183 5.75 -30.36 -37.19
C THR A 183 5.83 -29.90 -35.72
N ALA A 184 5.97 -28.61 -35.48
CA ALA A 184 5.83 -28.04 -34.13
C ALA A 184 4.47 -28.45 -33.52
N GLY A 185 4.41 -28.66 -32.21
CA GLY A 185 3.25 -29.19 -31.48
C GLY A 185 3.14 -30.73 -31.51
N SER A 186 4.02 -31.44 -32.22
CA SER A 186 4.03 -32.89 -32.22
C SER A 186 4.47 -33.43 -30.84
N VAL A 187 3.82 -34.53 -30.43
CA VAL A 187 4.24 -35.32 -29.28
C VAL A 187 5.35 -36.26 -29.69
N VAL A 188 6.44 -36.30 -28.97
CA VAL A 188 7.53 -37.24 -29.14
C VAL A 188 7.60 -38.10 -27.90
N VAL A 189 7.69 -39.40 -28.11
CA VAL A 189 7.79 -40.40 -27.05
C VAL A 189 9.01 -41.26 -27.33
N ALA A 190 9.85 -41.43 -26.32
CA ALA A 190 11.03 -42.26 -26.39
C ALA A 190 10.92 -43.38 -25.36
N GLN A 191 11.21 -44.62 -25.78
CA GLN A 191 11.26 -45.78 -24.91
C GLN A 191 12.70 -46.28 -24.82
N ASP A 192 13.21 -46.29 -23.58
CA ASP A 192 14.49 -46.90 -23.26
C ASP A 192 14.28 -48.39 -22.94
N PRO A 193 15.06 -49.31 -23.55
CA PRO A 193 15.06 -50.72 -23.17
C PRO A 193 15.39 -50.99 -21.69
N SER A 194 15.98 -50.04 -20.98
CA SER A 194 16.22 -50.08 -19.53
C SER A 194 15.00 -49.67 -18.70
N GLY A 195 13.92 -49.19 -19.33
CA GLY A 195 12.67 -48.78 -18.67
C GLY A 195 12.58 -47.30 -18.27
N GLU A 196 13.50 -46.46 -18.74
CA GLU A 196 13.43 -44.97 -18.55
C GLU A 196 12.78 -44.34 -19.76
N ASP A 197 11.46 -44.37 -19.82
CA ASP A 197 10.71 -43.78 -20.92
C ASP A 197 10.55 -42.26 -20.74
N HIS A 198 10.50 -41.54 -21.85
CA HIS A 198 10.33 -40.10 -21.82
C HIS A 198 9.36 -39.57 -22.90
N ALA A 199 8.66 -38.49 -22.60
CA ALA A 199 7.73 -37.83 -23.52
C ALA A 199 7.89 -36.32 -23.47
N TRP A 200 7.75 -35.66 -24.61
CA TRP A 200 7.80 -34.19 -24.72
C TRP A 200 7.00 -33.69 -25.92
N ILE A 201 6.84 -32.37 -26.02
CA ILE A 201 6.22 -31.68 -27.15
C ILE A 201 7.31 -30.94 -27.91
N TYR A 202 7.42 -31.21 -29.20
CA TYR A 202 8.35 -30.47 -30.06
C TYR A 202 7.84 -29.06 -30.34
N MET A 203 8.70 -28.06 -30.17
CA MET A 203 8.32 -26.65 -30.32
C MET A 203 8.63 -26.08 -31.71
N GLY A 204 9.55 -26.70 -32.45
CA GLY A 204 10.03 -26.17 -33.71
C GLY A 204 11.50 -25.71 -33.68
N GLU A 205 11.90 -24.99 -34.72
CA GLU A 205 13.24 -24.46 -34.89
C GLU A 205 13.33 -22.99 -34.47
N PHE A 206 14.34 -22.65 -33.66
CA PHE A 206 14.63 -21.31 -33.24
C PHE A 206 16.16 -21.09 -33.25
N ASP A 207 16.63 -20.00 -33.85
CA ASP A 207 18.07 -19.71 -33.95
C ASP A 207 18.73 -19.40 -32.62
N SER A 208 17.97 -18.87 -31.67
CA SER A 208 18.49 -18.52 -30.36
C SER A 208 17.45 -18.67 -29.25
N ARG A 209 17.94 -18.65 -28.00
CA ARG A 209 17.09 -18.52 -26.82
C ARG A 209 16.16 -17.30 -26.85
N ASN A 210 16.65 -16.19 -27.40
CA ASN A 210 15.86 -14.97 -27.49
C ASN A 210 14.69 -15.11 -28.46
N ASP A 211 14.83 -15.88 -29.54
CA ASP A 211 13.76 -16.16 -30.46
C ASP A 211 12.69 -17.03 -29.81
N VAL A 212 13.09 -18.03 -29.02
CA VAL A 212 12.15 -18.83 -28.21
C VAL A 212 11.37 -17.93 -27.23
N ILE A 213 12.06 -17.02 -26.53
CA ILE A 213 11.42 -16.08 -25.61
C ILE A 213 10.44 -15.15 -26.33
N SER A 214 10.84 -14.63 -27.49
CA SER A 214 10.00 -13.79 -28.32
C SER A 214 8.76 -14.54 -28.82
N TYR A 215 8.95 -15.79 -29.26
CA TYR A 215 7.87 -16.67 -29.64
C TYR A 215 6.91 -16.96 -28.50
N LEU A 216 7.40 -17.31 -27.31
CA LEU A 216 6.56 -17.57 -26.13
C LEU A 216 5.71 -16.34 -25.77
N ARG A 217 6.27 -15.16 -25.89
CA ARG A 217 5.54 -13.90 -25.71
C ARG A 217 4.44 -13.71 -26.74
N SER A 218 4.75 -14.01 -28.02
CA SER A 218 3.79 -13.86 -29.11
C SER A 218 2.58 -14.77 -28.98
N ILE A 219 2.76 -15.97 -28.41
CA ILE A 219 1.68 -16.91 -28.15
C ILE A 219 1.03 -16.75 -26.76
N GLY A 220 1.33 -15.66 -26.04
CA GLY A 220 0.65 -15.28 -24.80
C GLY A 220 1.14 -15.94 -23.51
N VAL A 221 2.33 -16.53 -23.51
CA VAL A 221 2.91 -17.10 -22.29
C VAL A 221 3.31 -15.99 -21.32
N SER A 222 2.89 -16.11 -20.06
CA SER A 222 3.14 -15.11 -19.02
C SER A 222 4.64 -14.88 -18.76
N GLU A 223 5.06 -13.63 -18.68
CA GLU A 223 6.44 -13.24 -18.33
C GLU A 223 6.96 -13.87 -17.02
N LYS A 224 6.07 -14.12 -16.07
CA LYS A 224 6.41 -14.79 -14.82
C LYS A 224 6.96 -16.20 -15.05
N LEU A 225 6.53 -16.86 -16.10
CA LEU A 225 6.93 -18.21 -16.46
C LEU A 225 8.19 -18.25 -17.34
N ILE A 226 8.56 -17.14 -17.98
CA ILE A 226 9.69 -17.03 -18.90
C ILE A 226 10.92 -16.51 -18.15
N ASN A 227 11.79 -17.42 -17.69
CA ASN A 227 13.00 -17.06 -16.95
C ASN A 227 14.16 -18.04 -17.23
N SER A 228 15.31 -17.82 -16.63
CA SER A 228 16.50 -18.65 -16.84
C SER A 228 16.40 -20.09 -16.30
N LYS A 229 15.42 -20.36 -15.43
CA LYS A 229 15.17 -21.70 -14.90
C LYS A 229 14.19 -22.49 -15.77
N THR A 230 13.31 -21.79 -16.51
CA THR A 230 12.26 -22.40 -17.32
C THR A 230 12.58 -22.44 -18.81
N VAL A 231 13.46 -21.57 -19.29
CA VAL A 231 13.96 -21.56 -20.67
C VAL A 231 15.48 -21.71 -20.65
N GLY A 232 15.96 -22.82 -21.15
CA GLY A 232 17.38 -23.18 -21.21
C GLY A 232 18.24 -22.15 -21.95
N ASP A 233 19.57 -22.30 -21.85
CA ASP A 233 20.54 -21.36 -22.42
C ASP A 233 20.77 -21.49 -23.92
N GLY A 234 20.15 -22.50 -24.56
CA GLY A 234 20.25 -22.75 -26.00
C GLY A 234 21.53 -23.49 -26.43
N LYS A 235 22.32 -24.03 -25.49
CA LYS A 235 23.57 -24.75 -25.76
C LYS A 235 23.42 -26.25 -25.83
N GLY A 236 22.19 -26.76 -25.80
CA GLY A 236 21.91 -28.16 -25.92
C GLY A 236 22.28 -28.72 -27.31
N ALA A 237 22.51 -30.04 -27.37
CA ALA A 237 22.93 -30.75 -28.60
C ALA A 237 21.86 -30.77 -29.70
N GLY A 238 20.60 -30.37 -29.40
CA GLY A 238 19.52 -30.22 -30.38
C GLY A 238 19.69 -29.04 -31.34
N GLY A 239 20.66 -28.18 -31.11
CA GLY A 239 20.90 -27.02 -31.97
C GLY A 239 19.69 -26.07 -32.02
N LYS A 240 19.09 -25.91 -33.21
CA LYS A 240 17.91 -25.07 -33.42
C LYS A 240 16.59 -25.71 -32.96
N HIS A 241 16.57 -27.01 -32.68
CA HIS A 241 15.34 -27.76 -32.37
C HIS A 241 15.05 -27.72 -30.88
N TRP A 242 13.93 -27.14 -30.53
CA TRP A 242 13.50 -26.93 -29.14
C TRP A 242 12.31 -27.78 -28.76
N ARG A 243 12.22 -28.12 -27.49
CA ARG A 243 11.13 -28.90 -26.92
C ARG A 243 10.67 -28.34 -25.55
N ILE A 244 9.45 -28.65 -25.18
CA ILE A 244 8.95 -28.50 -23.83
C ILE A 244 8.75 -29.88 -23.20
N GLU A 245 9.32 -30.07 -22.04
CA GLU A 245 9.36 -31.37 -21.35
C GLU A 245 9.20 -31.16 -19.85
N SER A 246 8.80 -32.24 -19.15
CA SER A 246 8.98 -32.35 -17.71
C SER A 246 10.14 -33.26 -17.41
N SER A 247 11.22 -32.76 -16.90
CA SER A 247 12.49 -33.45 -16.64
C SER A 247 12.67 -33.72 -15.15
N GLY A 248 13.18 -34.89 -14.79
CA GLY A 248 13.36 -35.31 -13.40
C GLY A 248 14.23 -34.38 -12.54
N SER A 249 15.16 -33.66 -13.15
CA SER A 249 16.07 -32.74 -12.46
C SER A 249 15.63 -31.25 -12.49
N GLU A 250 14.84 -30.84 -13.49
CA GLU A 250 14.55 -29.44 -13.79
C GLU A 250 13.04 -29.09 -13.73
N GLY A 251 12.17 -30.14 -13.67
CA GLY A 251 10.72 -29.95 -13.77
C GLY A 251 10.30 -29.60 -15.19
N VAL A 252 9.21 -28.86 -15.36
CA VAL A 252 8.72 -28.42 -16.69
C VAL A 252 9.56 -27.28 -17.20
N VAL A 253 10.30 -27.56 -18.27
CA VAL A 253 11.27 -26.61 -18.88
C VAL A 253 11.20 -26.65 -20.41
N ILE A 254 11.70 -25.61 -21.03
CA ILE A 254 11.96 -25.49 -22.46
C ILE A 254 13.47 -25.54 -22.68
N ASN A 255 13.91 -26.45 -23.52
CA ASN A 255 15.33 -26.56 -23.86
C ASN A 255 15.53 -27.12 -25.27
N ASN A 256 16.78 -27.13 -25.75
CA ASN A 256 17.21 -27.77 -26.99
C ASN A 256 18.13 -28.97 -26.74
N LYS A 257 17.90 -29.68 -25.68
CA LYS A 257 18.60 -30.92 -25.36
C LYS A 257 18.18 -32.02 -26.36
N THR A 258 19.08 -32.91 -26.65
CA THR A 258 18.77 -34.19 -27.30
C THR A 258 19.08 -35.30 -26.30
N ASP A 259 18.37 -36.39 -26.40
CA ASP A 259 18.70 -37.60 -25.65
C ASP A 259 19.89 -38.35 -26.33
N GLY A 260 20.62 -37.62 -27.17
CA GLY A 260 21.51 -38.07 -28.21
C GLY A 260 22.74 -38.90 -27.87
N LYS A 261 23.13 -39.07 -26.62
CA LYS A 261 24.23 -39.99 -26.26
C LYS A 261 23.75 -41.24 -25.51
N THR A 262 22.65 -41.12 -24.81
CA THR A 262 21.94 -42.23 -24.16
C THR A 262 20.94 -42.86 -25.10
N ALA A 263 20.58 -42.19 -26.15
CA ALA A 263 19.59 -42.59 -27.13
C ALA A 263 19.98 -43.72 -28.09
N THR A 264 21.21 -44.25 -28.04
CA THR A 264 21.61 -45.40 -28.84
C THR A 264 20.84 -46.71 -28.55
N ALA A 265 20.00 -46.66 -27.53
CA ALA A 265 19.15 -47.80 -27.15
C ALA A 265 17.64 -47.49 -27.18
N MET A 266 17.22 -46.26 -27.47
CA MET A 266 15.80 -45.84 -27.40
C MET A 266 15.06 -46.03 -28.72
N ASN A 267 13.82 -46.53 -28.63
CA ASN A 267 12.87 -46.45 -29.73
C ASN A 267 12.09 -45.15 -29.61
N MET A 268 12.09 -44.31 -30.64
CA MET A 268 11.35 -43.06 -30.63
C MET A 268 10.18 -43.08 -31.62
N SER A 269 9.07 -42.50 -31.20
CA SER A 269 7.93 -42.25 -32.07
C SER A 269 7.52 -40.79 -31.95
N ALA A 270 7.38 -40.13 -33.08
CA ALA A 270 6.82 -38.80 -33.15
C ALA A 270 5.39 -38.89 -33.68
N PHE A 271 4.46 -38.31 -32.95
CA PHE A 271 3.05 -38.28 -33.29
C PHE A 271 2.69 -36.92 -33.79
N ARG A 272 2.38 -36.83 -35.09
CA ARG A 272 1.88 -35.58 -35.69
C ARG A 272 0.40 -35.45 -35.37
N ILE A 273 0.06 -34.49 -34.57
CA ILE A 273 -1.31 -34.11 -34.24
C ILE A 273 -1.69 -32.95 -35.12
N THR A 274 -1.45 -33.05 -36.40
CA THR A 274 -1.77 -32.03 -37.39
C THR A 274 -2.56 -32.61 -38.52
N LYS A 275 -3.37 -31.78 -39.05
CA LYS A 275 -4.32 -31.90 -40.10
C LYS A 275 -3.91 -32.76 -41.30
N ASN A 276 -4.85 -33.59 -41.78
CA ASN A 276 -4.78 -34.23 -43.06
C ASN A 276 -4.61 -33.23 -44.19
N ASP A 277 -3.86 -33.61 -45.23
CA ASP A 277 -3.62 -32.93 -46.48
C ASP A 277 -4.83 -32.14 -46.98
N VAL A 278 -4.67 -30.83 -46.88
CA VAL A 278 -5.42 -29.95 -47.77
C VAL A 278 -4.59 -29.84 -49.02
N LYS A 279 -5.09 -30.35 -50.10
CA LYS A 279 -4.60 -30.10 -51.42
C LYS A 279 -4.68 -28.58 -51.65
N PHE A 280 -3.53 -27.93 -51.57
CA PHE A 280 -3.44 -26.49 -51.86
C PHE A 280 -3.49 -26.32 -53.36
N GLU A 281 -4.67 -26.06 -53.91
CA GLU A 281 -4.81 -25.41 -55.21
C GLU A 281 -4.49 -23.94 -54.92
N ILE A 282 -3.40 -23.47 -55.48
CA ILE A 282 -2.78 -22.25 -55.06
C ILE A 282 -3.40 -21.07 -55.82
N THR A 283 -4.22 -20.41 -55.09
CA THR A 283 -4.69 -19.06 -55.37
C THR A 283 -4.02 -18.15 -54.36
N LYS A 284 -3.73 -16.91 -54.68
CA LYS A 284 -3.24 -15.92 -53.72
C LYS A 284 -4.12 -15.97 -52.48
N VAL A 285 -3.55 -16.36 -51.35
CA VAL A 285 -4.25 -16.42 -50.07
C VAL A 285 -3.85 -15.19 -49.28
N LEU A 286 -4.81 -14.26 -49.14
CA LEU A 286 -4.65 -13.17 -48.15
C LEU A 286 -4.66 -13.81 -46.77
N ALA A 287 -3.75 -13.37 -45.89
CA ALA A 287 -3.73 -13.80 -44.48
C ALA A 287 -5.11 -13.51 -43.89
N SER A 288 -5.82 -14.57 -43.54
CA SER A 288 -7.10 -14.46 -42.85
C SER A 288 -6.98 -15.17 -41.50
N ASP A 289 -7.76 -14.76 -40.52
CA ASP A 289 -8.00 -15.59 -39.36
C ASP A 289 -8.64 -16.91 -39.82
N ARG A 290 -7.81 -17.85 -40.08
CA ARG A 290 -7.92 -19.30 -40.26
C ARG A 290 -9.19 -19.94 -40.86
N THR A 291 -10.18 -19.22 -41.40
CA THR A 291 -11.43 -19.85 -41.81
C THR A 291 -12.11 -19.32 -43.07
N VAL A 292 -11.58 -18.34 -43.81
CA VAL A 292 -12.28 -17.82 -45.00
C VAL A 292 -11.33 -17.75 -46.20
N LYS A 293 -11.69 -18.39 -47.31
CA LYS A 293 -11.13 -18.08 -48.63
C LYS A 293 -11.48 -16.64 -48.95
N ILE A 294 -10.51 -15.73 -48.81
CA ILE A 294 -10.70 -14.33 -49.20
C ILE A 294 -10.37 -14.26 -50.67
N SER A 295 -11.31 -13.73 -51.48
CA SER A 295 -11.03 -13.29 -52.84
C SER A 295 -9.87 -12.28 -52.82
N GLY A 296 -9.04 -12.18 -53.82
CA GLY A 296 -7.90 -11.27 -53.93
C GLY A 296 -8.24 -9.77 -53.83
N THR A 297 -9.34 -9.45 -53.14
CA THR A 297 -9.94 -8.12 -53.03
C THR A 297 -10.08 -7.73 -51.54
N SER A 298 -9.61 -6.56 -51.20
CA SER A 298 -9.82 -5.98 -49.87
C SER A 298 -11.30 -5.82 -49.53
N LYS A 299 -11.72 -6.23 -48.34
CA LYS A 299 -13.06 -5.96 -47.81
C LYS A 299 -13.25 -4.52 -47.36
N VAL A 300 -12.18 -3.76 -47.20
CA VAL A 300 -12.23 -2.36 -46.74
C VAL A 300 -12.80 -1.47 -47.84
N ASP A 301 -12.24 -1.55 -49.05
CA ASP A 301 -12.55 -0.63 -50.15
C ASP A 301 -12.58 -1.29 -51.55
N GLY A 302 -12.45 -2.60 -51.63
CA GLY A 302 -12.45 -3.34 -52.87
C GLY A 302 -11.16 -3.25 -53.70
N THR A 303 -10.08 -2.70 -53.12
CA THR A 303 -8.78 -2.64 -53.79
C THR A 303 -8.19 -4.04 -53.98
N VAL A 304 -7.36 -4.19 -55.02
CA VAL A 304 -6.70 -5.44 -55.38
C VAL A 304 -5.19 -5.25 -55.47
N ALA A 305 -4.43 -6.33 -55.31
CA ALA A 305 -2.99 -6.29 -55.47
C ALA A 305 -2.56 -6.03 -56.90
N LYS A 306 -1.42 -5.35 -57.05
CA LYS A 306 -0.73 -5.15 -58.30
C LYS A 306 0.72 -5.55 -58.20
N TYR A 307 1.21 -6.23 -59.23
CA TYR A 307 2.59 -6.66 -59.35
C TYR A 307 3.26 -6.04 -60.54
N GLY A 308 4.43 -5.44 -60.35
CA GLY A 308 5.30 -5.04 -61.45
C GLY A 308 6.04 -6.27 -61.99
N VAL A 309 6.13 -6.38 -63.32
CA VAL A 309 6.90 -7.41 -64.00
C VAL A 309 8.19 -6.79 -64.56
N TYR A 310 9.32 -7.44 -64.29
CA TYR A 310 10.65 -6.91 -64.54
C TYR A 310 11.50 -7.93 -65.26
N THR A 311 12.46 -7.42 -66.07
CA THR A 311 13.44 -8.29 -66.75
C THR A 311 14.68 -8.58 -65.93
N ASP A 312 14.81 -7.97 -64.75
CA ASP A 312 15.93 -8.15 -63.87
C ASP A 312 15.47 -8.35 -62.42
N LYS A 313 16.21 -9.15 -61.62
CA LYS A 313 15.90 -9.47 -60.25
C LYS A 313 15.94 -8.24 -59.32
N ALA A 314 16.66 -7.18 -59.69
CA ALA A 314 16.72 -5.94 -58.96
C ALA A 314 15.50 -5.04 -59.19
N CYS A 315 14.54 -5.49 -60.00
CA CYS A 315 13.29 -4.80 -60.31
C CYS A 315 13.47 -3.36 -60.85
N LYS A 316 14.51 -3.15 -61.64
CA LYS A 316 14.83 -1.82 -62.24
C LYS A 316 14.15 -1.61 -63.58
N ASN A 317 14.00 -2.66 -64.41
CA ASN A 317 13.51 -2.59 -65.75
C ASN A 317 12.09 -3.20 -65.84
N LYS A 318 11.07 -2.39 -65.54
CA LYS A 318 9.67 -2.78 -65.58
C LYS A 318 9.21 -2.94 -67.03
N VAL A 319 8.58 -4.07 -67.34
CA VAL A 319 8.07 -4.39 -68.71
C VAL A 319 6.56 -4.60 -68.76
N GLY A 320 5.93 -4.67 -67.59
CA GLY A 320 4.49 -4.83 -67.51
C GLY A 320 3.98 -4.77 -66.06
N GLU A 321 2.69 -4.97 -65.92
CA GLU A 321 1.99 -4.98 -64.67
C GLU A 321 0.92 -6.08 -64.66
N ILE A 322 0.81 -6.81 -63.59
CA ILE A 322 -0.23 -7.79 -63.34
C ILE A 322 -1.15 -7.24 -62.26
N THR A 323 -2.43 -7.11 -62.56
CA THR A 323 -3.47 -6.78 -61.59
C THR A 323 -4.15 -8.09 -61.15
N ILE A 324 -4.24 -8.32 -59.86
CA ILE A 324 -4.89 -9.51 -59.33
C ILE A 324 -6.40 -9.32 -59.31
N GLY A 325 -7.13 -10.26 -59.91
CA GLY A 325 -8.59 -10.24 -59.94
C GLY A 325 -9.26 -10.59 -58.61
N LYS A 326 -10.58 -10.50 -58.59
CA LYS A 326 -11.38 -10.89 -57.40
C LYS A 326 -11.25 -12.35 -57.01
N ASP A 327 -10.88 -13.19 -57.98
CA ASP A 327 -10.58 -14.61 -57.78
C ASP A 327 -9.18 -14.88 -57.20
N GLY A 328 -8.39 -13.84 -56.99
CA GLY A 328 -7.03 -13.91 -56.47
C GLY A 328 -5.98 -14.24 -57.57
N THR A 329 -6.34 -14.24 -58.83
CA THR A 329 -5.43 -14.56 -59.94
C THR A 329 -5.12 -13.34 -60.80
N GLY A 330 -3.97 -13.33 -61.42
CA GLY A 330 -3.58 -12.35 -62.40
C GLY A 330 -2.57 -12.93 -63.37
N SER A 331 -2.60 -12.49 -64.61
CA SER A 331 -1.70 -12.96 -65.68
C SER A 331 -1.25 -11.86 -66.58
N ILE A 332 -0.17 -12.09 -67.29
CA ILE A 332 0.35 -11.22 -68.34
C ILE A 332 0.93 -12.07 -69.44
N GLN A 333 0.76 -11.61 -70.69
CA GLN A 333 1.38 -12.23 -71.90
C GLN A 333 2.64 -11.45 -72.30
N LEU A 334 3.78 -12.15 -72.25
CA LEU A 334 5.09 -11.59 -72.56
C LEU A 334 5.91 -12.59 -73.40
N PRO A 335 6.89 -12.11 -74.19
CA PRO A 335 7.81 -13.02 -74.90
C PRO A 335 8.49 -14.02 -73.93
N GLU A 336 8.72 -15.23 -74.39
CA GLU A 336 9.33 -16.29 -73.61
C GLU A 336 10.78 -15.95 -73.15
N LYS A 337 10.94 -15.59 -71.91
CA LYS A 337 12.23 -15.41 -71.18
C LYS A 337 11.99 -15.33 -69.67
N GLN A 338 13.07 -15.29 -68.91
CA GLN A 338 13.00 -15.13 -67.47
C GLN A 338 12.51 -13.72 -67.10
N TYR A 339 11.47 -13.62 -66.30
CA TYR A 339 10.97 -12.40 -65.66
C TYR A 339 10.96 -12.52 -64.15
N TYR A 340 10.84 -11.38 -63.49
CA TYR A 340 10.70 -11.27 -62.06
C TYR A 340 9.48 -10.43 -61.72
N VAL A 341 8.78 -10.77 -60.67
CA VAL A 341 7.63 -10.01 -60.19
C VAL A 341 7.83 -9.57 -58.77
N LYS A 342 7.46 -8.34 -58.51
CA LYS A 342 7.43 -7.73 -57.17
C LYS A 342 6.11 -7.01 -56.99
N GLU A 343 5.55 -7.09 -55.81
CA GLU A 343 4.35 -6.34 -55.49
C GLU A 343 4.64 -4.84 -55.51
N ILE A 344 3.74 -4.07 -56.10
CA ILE A 344 3.81 -2.60 -56.20
C ILE A 344 2.62 -1.92 -55.50
N SER A 345 1.56 -2.68 -55.22
CA SER A 345 0.40 -2.21 -54.46
C SER A 345 -0.30 -3.40 -53.82
N ALA A 346 -0.40 -3.38 -52.53
CA ALA A 346 -1.19 -4.33 -51.74
C ALA A 346 -2.65 -3.89 -51.64
N PRO A 347 -3.61 -4.82 -51.46
CA PRO A 347 -4.98 -4.48 -51.11
C PRO A 347 -5.05 -3.76 -49.79
N THR A 348 -5.96 -2.80 -49.65
CA THR A 348 -6.10 -2.05 -48.37
C THR A 348 -6.36 -3.00 -47.18
N GLY A 349 -5.58 -2.83 -46.11
CA GLY A 349 -5.58 -3.68 -44.95
C GLY A 349 -4.51 -4.76 -44.94
N TYR A 350 -3.72 -4.86 -46.00
CA TYR A 350 -2.58 -5.76 -46.13
C TYR A 350 -1.28 -4.98 -46.33
N SER A 351 -0.18 -5.54 -45.87
CA SER A 351 1.16 -4.98 -46.06
C SER A 351 1.70 -5.38 -47.41
N ILE A 352 2.38 -4.46 -48.09
CA ILE A 352 3.04 -4.75 -49.35
C ILE A 352 4.18 -5.74 -49.15
N SER A 353 4.24 -6.75 -50.00
CA SER A 353 5.35 -7.72 -49.99
C SER A 353 6.58 -7.16 -50.70
N GLU A 354 7.72 -7.17 -49.99
CA GLU A 354 9.02 -6.80 -50.58
C GLU A 354 9.69 -7.95 -51.32
N GLU A 355 9.08 -9.13 -51.36
CA GLU A 355 9.62 -10.33 -51.97
C GLU A 355 9.61 -10.24 -53.52
N VAL A 356 10.68 -10.75 -54.10
CA VAL A 356 10.84 -10.78 -55.57
C VAL A 356 10.81 -12.23 -56.05
N PHE A 357 9.78 -12.57 -56.79
CA PHE A 357 9.60 -13.91 -57.30
C PHE A 357 10.07 -14.04 -58.74
N ALA A 358 10.64 -15.19 -59.11
CA ALA A 358 10.92 -15.53 -60.47
C ALA A 358 9.62 -15.96 -61.16
N LEU A 359 9.29 -15.33 -62.31
CA LEU A 359 8.10 -15.66 -63.12
C LEU A 359 8.56 -16.50 -64.33
N LYS A 360 8.16 -17.77 -64.35
CA LYS A 360 8.41 -18.69 -65.47
C LYS A 360 7.13 -18.95 -66.26
N ALA A 361 7.28 -19.23 -67.54
CA ALA A 361 6.14 -19.63 -68.38
C ALA A 361 5.50 -20.89 -67.78
N ASP A 362 4.16 -20.93 -67.77
CA ASP A 362 3.34 -22.02 -67.26
C ASP A 362 3.53 -22.42 -65.78
N GLU A 363 4.27 -21.61 -64.99
CA GLU A 363 4.37 -21.76 -63.55
C GLU A 363 3.62 -20.62 -62.83
N ASN A 364 2.85 -20.96 -61.80
CA ASN A 364 2.20 -19.96 -60.96
C ASN A 364 3.14 -19.52 -59.83
N VAL A 365 3.14 -18.22 -59.59
CA VAL A 365 3.79 -17.64 -58.39
C VAL A 365 2.74 -17.47 -57.32
N PHE A 366 3.09 -17.85 -56.12
CA PHE A 366 2.19 -17.83 -54.96
C PHE A 366 2.71 -16.85 -53.94
N VAL A 367 1.86 -15.90 -53.55
CA VAL A 367 2.21 -14.87 -52.57
C VAL A 367 1.19 -14.87 -51.45
N THR A 368 1.68 -14.93 -50.23
CA THR A 368 0.88 -14.69 -49.02
C THR A 368 1.14 -13.29 -48.52
N GLU A 369 0.11 -12.55 -48.26
CA GLU A 369 0.21 -11.20 -47.67
C GLU A 369 -0.20 -11.20 -46.23
N ASP A 370 0.55 -10.45 -45.41
CA ASP A 370 0.24 -10.19 -44.02
C ASP A 370 -0.68 -8.97 -43.88
N PHE A 371 -1.39 -8.90 -42.77
CA PHE A 371 -2.22 -7.75 -42.45
C PHE A 371 -1.36 -6.50 -42.16
N THR A 372 -1.87 -5.34 -42.55
CA THR A 372 -1.33 -4.07 -42.08
C THR A 372 -1.46 -3.99 -40.58
N ARG A 373 -0.34 -3.72 -39.92
CA ARG A 373 -0.22 -3.66 -38.46
C ARG A 373 0.32 -2.31 -38.04
N GLY A 374 0.06 -1.95 -36.79
CA GLY A 374 0.56 -0.72 -36.22
C GLY A 374 0.82 -0.86 -34.72
N THR A 375 1.33 0.20 -34.14
CA THR A 375 1.74 0.27 -32.73
C THR A 375 0.94 1.34 -32.01
N ILE A 376 0.43 1.01 -30.83
CA ILE A 376 -0.04 1.99 -29.85
C ILE A 376 1.04 2.12 -28.77
N LYS A 377 1.65 3.30 -28.71
CA LYS A 377 2.70 3.62 -27.75
C LYS A 377 2.14 4.49 -26.63
N ILE A 378 2.11 3.95 -25.43
CA ILE A 378 1.67 4.66 -24.24
C ILE A 378 2.86 5.37 -23.61
N ASN A 379 2.68 6.66 -23.32
CA ASN A 379 3.62 7.49 -22.58
C ASN A 379 2.99 7.83 -21.23
N LYS A 380 3.51 7.23 -20.19
CA LYS A 380 3.01 7.36 -18.82
C LYS A 380 3.77 8.43 -18.05
N THR A 381 3.02 9.31 -17.40
CA THR A 381 3.52 10.24 -16.38
C THR A 381 2.76 10.04 -15.07
N ALA A 382 3.32 10.47 -13.96
CA ALA A 382 2.69 10.48 -12.65
C ALA A 382 3.28 11.62 -11.82
N GLU A 383 2.49 12.23 -10.96
CA GLU A 383 2.92 13.37 -10.13
C GLU A 383 4.03 13.01 -9.14
N ASP A 384 4.09 11.77 -8.70
CA ASP A 384 5.16 11.24 -7.82
C ASP A 384 6.35 10.66 -8.58
N GLY A 385 6.33 10.73 -9.91
CA GLY A 385 7.38 10.21 -10.78
C GLY A 385 7.42 8.67 -10.90
N ILE A 386 6.49 7.93 -10.30
CA ILE A 386 6.47 6.47 -10.35
C ILE A 386 5.72 6.01 -11.60
N ILE A 387 6.46 5.88 -12.70
CA ILE A 387 5.94 5.60 -14.05
C ILE A 387 6.20 4.17 -14.53
N SER A 388 7.14 3.46 -13.92
CA SER A 388 7.51 2.09 -14.28
C SER A 388 6.53 1.06 -13.70
N GLY A 389 6.32 -0.04 -14.45
CA GLY A 389 5.49 -1.16 -13.97
C GLY A 389 3.99 -0.87 -13.97
N ARG A 390 3.53 0.27 -14.52
CA ARG A 390 2.10 0.58 -14.66
C ARG A 390 1.50 -0.30 -15.74
N GLU A 391 0.36 -0.91 -15.45
CA GLU A 391 -0.24 -1.92 -16.31
C GLU A 391 -1.34 -1.32 -17.17
N PHE A 392 -1.26 -1.56 -18.46
CA PHE A 392 -2.21 -1.07 -19.45
C PHE A 392 -2.87 -2.22 -20.19
N LYS A 393 -4.15 -2.05 -20.47
CA LYS A 393 -4.95 -2.92 -21.31
C LYS A 393 -5.38 -2.16 -22.56
N VAL A 394 -5.15 -2.77 -23.71
CA VAL A 394 -5.62 -2.30 -25.01
C VAL A 394 -6.64 -3.32 -25.53
N THR A 395 -7.85 -2.89 -25.77
CA THR A 395 -8.95 -3.78 -26.24
C THR A 395 -9.50 -3.23 -27.55
N GLY A 396 -9.42 -4.03 -28.59
CA GLY A 396 -10.05 -3.72 -29.87
C GLY A 396 -11.58 -3.94 -29.83
N ASN A 397 -12.30 -3.21 -30.69
CA ASN A 397 -13.73 -3.47 -30.90
C ASN A 397 -14.01 -4.81 -31.59
N ASP A 398 -12.97 -5.52 -32.01
CA ASP A 398 -12.97 -6.92 -32.44
C ASP A 398 -12.99 -7.92 -31.24
N GLY A 399 -12.95 -7.41 -30.00
CA GLY A 399 -12.95 -8.19 -28.76
C GLY A 399 -11.58 -8.70 -28.31
N ILE A 400 -10.51 -8.44 -29.06
CA ILE A 400 -9.16 -8.88 -28.70
C ILE A 400 -8.55 -7.89 -27.72
N SER A 401 -7.92 -8.40 -26.69
CA SER A 401 -7.29 -7.59 -25.63
C SER A 401 -5.83 -7.95 -25.44
N TYR A 402 -5.03 -6.93 -25.18
CA TYR A 402 -3.59 -7.02 -24.92
C TYR A 402 -3.27 -6.32 -23.61
N THR A 403 -2.31 -6.83 -22.86
CA THR A 403 -1.87 -6.21 -21.61
C THR A 403 -0.36 -6.09 -21.59
N LYS A 404 0.15 -4.91 -21.28
CA LYS A 404 1.60 -4.66 -21.10
C LYS A 404 1.85 -3.70 -19.92
N LYS A 405 3.04 -3.80 -19.34
CA LYS A 405 3.51 -2.88 -18.30
C LYS A 405 4.49 -1.87 -18.88
N THR A 406 4.48 -0.67 -18.29
CA THR A 406 5.46 0.37 -18.67
C THR A 406 6.86 -0.01 -18.20
N ASN A 407 7.84 0.33 -19.03
CA ASN A 407 9.27 0.22 -18.69
C ASN A 407 9.73 1.38 -17.77
N ALA A 408 11.04 1.43 -17.48
CA ALA A 408 11.64 2.47 -16.63
C ALA A 408 11.42 3.91 -17.13
N ASN A 409 11.19 4.09 -18.45
CA ASN A 409 10.92 5.38 -19.06
C ASN A 409 9.41 5.71 -19.13
N GLY A 410 8.55 4.90 -18.51
CA GLY A 410 7.11 5.07 -18.56
C GLY A 410 6.48 4.71 -19.90
N ILE A 411 7.14 3.89 -20.71
CA ILE A 411 6.68 3.53 -22.06
C ILE A 411 6.15 2.09 -22.05
N ALA A 412 4.94 1.89 -22.61
CA ALA A 412 4.43 0.59 -23.01
C ALA A 412 4.04 0.66 -24.50
N ALA A 413 4.69 -0.15 -25.34
CA ALA A 413 4.37 -0.23 -26.75
C ALA A 413 3.62 -1.53 -27.04
N PHE A 414 2.45 -1.42 -27.64
CA PHE A 414 1.63 -2.52 -28.14
C PHE A 414 1.84 -2.59 -29.64
N ASP A 415 2.75 -3.43 -30.03
CA ASP A 415 3.15 -3.63 -31.42
C ASP A 415 2.25 -4.67 -32.08
N ASP A 416 2.31 -4.79 -33.39
CA ASP A 416 1.60 -5.79 -34.21
C ASP A 416 0.07 -5.76 -34.10
N LEU A 417 -0.50 -4.61 -33.73
CA LEU A 417 -1.94 -4.44 -33.67
C LEU A 417 -2.54 -4.34 -35.07
N ARG A 418 -3.63 -5.04 -35.35
CA ARG A 418 -4.33 -4.94 -36.60
C ARG A 418 -4.96 -3.56 -36.83
N VAL A 419 -4.92 -3.06 -38.04
CA VAL A 419 -5.56 -1.79 -38.40
C VAL A 419 -7.03 -2.02 -38.75
N TYR A 420 -7.34 -3.12 -39.42
CA TYR A 420 -8.69 -3.43 -39.87
C TYR A 420 -9.15 -4.81 -39.38
N ASP A 421 -10.41 -4.92 -39.01
CA ASP A 421 -11.12 -6.19 -38.92
C ASP A 421 -11.47 -6.65 -40.34
N MET A 422 -10.69 -7.56 -40.87
CA MET A 422 -10.85 -8.03 -42.28
C MET A 422 -12.11 -8.89 -42.46
N SER A 423 -12.82 -9.30 -41.41
CA SER A 423 -14.12 -9.95 -41.50
C SER A 423 -15.21 -8.97 -41.90
N THR A 424 -15.14 -7.74 -41.38
CA THR A 424 -16.12 -6.68 -41.60
C THR A 424 -15.66 -5.57 -42.54
N GLY A 425 -14.36 -5.46 -42.82
CA GLY A 425 -13.74 -4.36 -43.56
C GLY A 425 -13.69 -3.04 -42.78
N LYS A 426 -13.93 -3.03 -41.50
CA LYS A 426 -13.94 -1.81 -40.66
C LYS A 426 -12.61 -1.62 -39.94
N ALA A 427 -12.23 -0.34 -39.76
CA ALA A 427 -11.09 -0.01 -38.93
C ALA A 427 -11.35 -0.44 -37.49
N ILE A 428 -10.30 -0.98 -36.82
CA ILE A 428 -10.37 -1.37 -35.44
C ILE A 428 -10.13 -0.14 -34.54
N THR A 429 -11.06 0.13 -33.65
CA THR A 429 -10.91 1.13 -32.61
C THR A 429 -10.49 0.44 -31.34
N TYR A 430 -9.35 0.83 -30.82
CA TYR A 430 -8.79 0.31 -29.58
C TYR A 430 -9.13 1.20 -28.39
N THR A 431 -9.70 0.62 -27.35
CA THR A 431 -9.85 1.28 -26.05
C THR A 431 -8.60 0.99 -25.21
N VAL A 432 -7.89 2.05 -24.86
CA VAL A 432 -6.68 2.00 -24.01
C VAL A 432 -7.06 2.41 -22.61
N SER A 433 -6.74 1.61 -21.62
CA SER A 433 -7.01 1.88 -20.20
C SER A 433 -5.83 1.46 -19.33
N GLU A 434 -5.54 2.23 -18.30
CA GLU A 434 -4.69 1.78 -17.20
C GLU A 434 -5.52 0.87 -16.29
N ILE A 435 -4.99 -0.30 -15.96
CA ILE A 435 -5.63 -1.26 -15.08
C ILE A 435 -4.79 -1.46 -13.82
N ASN A 436 -5.40 -1.97 -12.77
CA ASN A 436 -4.73 -2.16 -11.47
C ASN A 436 -4.06 -0.88 -10.96
N VAL A 437 -4.75 0.27 -11.16
CA VAL A 437 -4.25 1.57 -10.71
C VAL A 437 -4.14 1.58 -9.18
N ASP A 438 -2.97 1.98 -8.69
CA ASP A 438 -2.73 2.06 -7.25
C ASP A 438 -3.74 2.99 -6.57
N THR A 439 -4.15 2.64 -5.36
CA THR A 439 -5.19 3.36 -4.59
C THR A 439 -4.88 4.84 -4.38
N ARG A 440 -3.58 5.20 -4.38
CA ARG A 440 -3.11 6.59 -4.22
C ARG A 440 -3.42 7.52 -5.38
N TYR A 441 -3.80 6.98 -6.53
CA TYR A 441 -4.10 7.78 -7.72
C TYR A 441 -5.58 7.87 -8.02
N GLU A 442 -5.97 8.94 -8.69
CA GLU A 442 -7.20 9.00 -9.45
C GLU A 442 -7.09 8.05 -10.66
N VAL A 443 -8.18 7.34 -10.95
CA VAL A 443 -8.19 6.41 -12.09
C VAL A 443 -8.29 7.21 -13.39
N PRO A 444 -7.25 7.14 -14.27
CA PRO A 444 -7.29 7.85 -15.53
C PRO A 444 -8.41 7.34 -16.44
N LYS A 445 -9.04 8.24 -17.17
CA LYS A 445 -10.08 7.86 -18.14
C LYS A 445 -9.48 7.05 -19.28
N ALA A 446 -10.17 6.00 -19.69
CA ALA A 446 -9.85 5.26 -20.89
C ALA A 446 -9.90 6.16 -22.14
N GLN A 447 -9.04 5.88 -23.11
CA GLN A 447 -8.93 6.63 -24.37
C GLN A 447 -9.16 5.69 -25.55
N ASN A 448 -9.87 6.17 -26.56
CA ASN A 448 -10.11 5.43 -27.79
C ASN A 448 -9.10 5.87 -28.85
N VAL A 449 -8.51 4.89 -29.54
CA VAL A 449 -7.47 5.08 -30.55
C VAL A 449 -7.80 4.23 -31.77
N THR A 450 -7.68 4.82 -32.95
CA THR A 450 -7.77 4.11 -34.21
C THR A 450 -6.45 4.27 -34.94
N LEU A 451 -5.87 3.17 -35.40
CA LEU A 451 -4.69 3.20 -36.25
C LEU A 451 -5.15 3.50 -37.70
N THR A 452 -4.55 4.48 -38.33
CA THR A 452 -4.90 4.86 -39.69
C THR A 452 -3.74 4.63 -40.66
N SER A 453 -4.04 4.27 -41.88
CA SER A 453 -3.03 3.95 -42.91
C SER A 453 -2.18 5.15 -43.38
N GLY A 454 -2.42 6.33 -42.84
CA GLY A 454 -1.65 7.55 -43.13
C GLY A 454 -0.56 7.89 -42.11
N ASP A 455 -0.49 7.17 -41.00
CA ASP A 455 0.52 7.41 -39.95
C ASP A 455 1.87 6.82 -40.40
N VAL A 456 2.95 7.56 -40.20
CA VAL A 456 4.30 7.05 -40.42
C VAL A 456 4.55 5.91 -39.46
N ASP A 457 4.91 4.75 -39.97
CA ASP A 457 5.11 3.51 -39.22
C ASP A 457 3.87 3.07 -38.38
N LEU A 458 2.67 3.56 -38.73
CA LEU A 458 1.41 3.27 -38.07
C LEU A 458 1.49 3.30 -36.54
N THR A 459 2.21 4.29 -35.98
CA THR A 459 2.40 4.42 -34.56
C THR A 459 1.58 5.58 -34.02
N VAL A 460 0.69 5.30 -33.05
CA VAL A 460 -0.08 6.31 -32.31
C VAL A 460 0.42 6.40 -30.90
N ASN A 461 0.71 7.64 -30.45
CA ASN A 461 1.14 7.92 -29.09
C ASN A 461 -0.05 8.33 -28.21
N VAL A 462 -0.20 7.65 -27.09
CA VAL A 462 -1.26 7.92 -26.09
C VAL A 462 -0.60 8.34 -24.80
N LYS A 463 -1.11 9.39 -24.17
CA LYS A 463 -0.57 9.91 -22.91
C LYS A 463 -1.53 9.60 -21.75
N PHE A 464 -0.97 9.08 -20.67
CA PHE A 464 -1.68 8.87 -19.42
C PHE A 464 -0.90 9.52 -18.29
N ASN A 465 -1.60 10.30 -17.48
CA ASN A 465 -1.04 10.91 -16.27
C ASN A 465 -1.79 10.41 -15.04
N ASN A 466 -1.06 9.93 -14.03
CA ASN A 466 -1.64 9.60 -12.74
C ASN A 466 -1.52 10.79 -11.81
N GLN A 467 -2.67 11.30 -11.38
CA GLN A 467 -2.80 12.34 -10.38
C GLN A 467 -2.94 11.70 -9.00
N LEU A 468 -2.22 12.22 -8.02
CA LEU A 468 -2.33 11.77 -6.65
C LEU A 468 -3.68 12.18 -6.08
N LYS A 469 -4.29 11.31 -5.31
CA LYS A 469 -5.42 11.69 -4.46
C LYS A 469 -4.94 12.60 -3.36
N THR A 470 -5.47 13.79 -3.33
CA THR A 470 -5.13 14.82 -2.37
C THR A 470 -6.31 15.15 -1.45
N GLY A 471 -6.01 15.76 -0.33
CA GLY A 471 -6.99 16.29 0.60
C GLY A 471 -6.45 17.52 1.28
N SER A 472 -7.23 18.11 2.18
CA SER A 472 -6.86 19.32 2.89
C SER A 472 -6.94 19.14 4.40
N ILE A 473 -6.10 19.87 5.13
CA ILE A 473 -6.17 20.01 6.58
C ILE A 473 -6.57 21.46 6.87
N LYS A 474 -7.67 21.60 7.60
CA LYS A 474 -8.11 22.88 8.16
C LYS A 474 -7.83 22.90 9.66
N ILE A 475 -7.16 23.92 10.13
CA ILE A 475 -6.95 24.19 11.54
C ILE A 475 -7.88 25.32 11.97
N ASN A 476 -8.68 25.07 13.02
CA ASN A 476 -9.43 26.08 13.73
C ASN A 476 -8.70 26.38 15.03
N LYS A 477 -8.21 27.60 15.16
CA LYS A 477 -7.51 28.07 16.35
C LYS A 477 -8.44 28.85 17.26
N HIS A 478 -8.44 28.50 18.53
CA HIS A 478 -9.14 29.23 19.58
C HIS A 478 -8.19 29.50 20.75
N SER A 479 -8.06 30.76 21.13
CA SER A 479 -7.35 31.20 22.33
C SER A 479 -8.35 31.82 23.31
N GLU A 480 -8.20 31.57 24.59
CA GLU A 480 -9.10 32.15 25.62
C GLU A 480 -9.17 33.66 25.60
N ASP A 481 -8.09 34.33 25.17
CA ASP A 481 -7.98 35.77 25.02
C ASP A 481 -8.23 36.28 23.60
N ASN A 482 -8.80 35.43 22.74
CA ASN A 482 -9.14 35.71 21.33
C ASN A 482 -7.95 36.07 20.41
N HIS A 483 -6.71 35.83 20.82
CA HIS A 483 -5.54 36.05 19.97
C HIS A 483 -5.30 34.79 19.10
N ASN A 484 -6.04 34.65 18.02
CA ASN A 484 -6.06 33.48 17.15
C ASN A 484 -5.27 33.67 15.86
N ASP A 485 -4.91 34.88 15.50
CA ASP A 485 -4.18 35.25 14.29
C ASP A 485 -2.67 34.97 14.37
N ASP A 486 -2.05 34.82 13.23
CA ASP A 486 -0.60 34.56 13.06
C ASP A 486 -0.04 33.41 13.91
N ARG A 487 -0.90 32.44 14.26
CA ARG A 487 -0.44 31.21 14.94
C ARG A 487 0.16 30.26 13.93
N GLU A 488 1.39 29.85 14.18
CA GLU A 488 2.17 29.00 13.31
C GLU A 488 1.97 27.53 13.66
N PHE A 489 1.70 26.71 12.62
CA PHE A 489 1.54 25.27 12.75
C PHE A 489 2.50 24.56 11.82
N THR A 490 3.11 23.49 12.30
CA THR A 490 3.80 22.52 11.46
C THR A 490 2.95 21.28 11.27
N ILE A 491 2.92 20.79 10.03
CA ILE A 491 2.22 19.57 9.64
C ILE A 491 3.24 18.66 9.00
N THR A 492 3.51 17.51 9.63
CA THR A 492 4.54 16.58 9.18
C THR A 492 3.90 15.26 8.80
N GLY A 493 4.22 14.75 7.61
CA GLY A 493 3.75 13.44 7.14
C GLY A 493 4.51 13.00 5.90
N ASN A 494 4.70 11.72 5.75
CA ASN A 494 5.42 11.12 4.61
C ASN A 494 6.80 11.76 4.32
N GLY A 495 7.55 12.08 5.39
CA GLY A 495 8.87 12.72 5.28
C GLY A 495 8.87 14.18 4.85
N LYS A 496 7.70 14.82 4.71
CA LYS A 496 7.54 16.25 4.39
C LYS A 496 7.04 17.02 5.60
N THR A 497 7.49 18.27 5.73
CA THR A 497 7.01 19.21 6.74
C THR A 497 6.49 20.44 6.02
N TYR A 498 5.28 20.84 6.39
CA TYR A 498 4.62 22.05 5.92
C TYR A 498 4.46 23.00 7.09
N THR A 499 4.56 24.30 6.82
CA THR A 499 4.31 25.35 7.81
C THR A 499 3.19 26.24 7.30
N ILE A 500 2.17 26.45 8.13
CA ILE A 500 1.04 27.34 7.83
C ILE A 500 0.76 28.25 9.01
N LYS A 501 0.10 29.37 8.76
CA LYS A 501 -0.29 30.32 9.79
C LYS A 501 -1.78 30.63 9.73
N THR A 502 -2.37 30.89 10.87
CA THR A 502 -3.77 31.31 10.95
C THR A 502 -3.96 32.75 10.51
N GLY A 503 -5.07 33.03 9.83
CA GLY A 503 -5.53 34.35 9.54
C GLY A 503 -6.23 35.00 10.73
N SER A 504 -6.79 36.20 10.51
CA SER A 504 -7.53 36.96 11.51
C SER A 504 -8.79 36.25 12.03
N ASP A 505 -9.30 35.31 11.27
CA ASP A 505 -10.42 34.44 11.64
C ASP A 505 -10.01 33.21 12.47
N GLY A 506 -8.72 33.06 12.76
CA GLY A 506 -8.14 31.89 13.44
C GLY A 506 -8.10 30.62 12.61
N ILE A 507 -8.23 30.73 11.28
CA ILE A 507 -8.25 29.58 10.38
C ILE A 507 -6.93 29.51 9.60
N ALA A 508 -6.40 28.28 9.48
CA ALA A 508 -5.32 27.96 8.55
C ALA A 508 -5.71 26.72 7.73
N ILE A 509 -5.41 26.72 6.43
CA ILE A 509 -5.73 25.62 5.54
C ILE A 509 -4.45 25.21 4.76
N LEU A 510 -4.15 23.93 4.78
CA LEU A 510 -3.16 23.29 3.92
C LEU A 510 -3.89 22.42 2.92
N SER A 511 -3.86 22.79 1.65
CA SER A 511 -4.56 22.10 0.57
C SER A 511 -3.61 21.21 -0.24
N ASP A 512 -4.20 20.33 -1.02
CA ASP A 512 -3.53 19.53 -2.06
C ASP A 512 -2.37 18.67 -1.56
N ILE A 513 -2.47 18.17 -0.34
CA ILE A 513 -1.49 17.24 0.22
C ILE A 513 -1.93 15.78 0.02
N PRO A 514 -0.97 14.85 -0.25
CA PRO A 514 -1.28 13.47 -0.58
C PRO A 514 -2.07 12.74 0.51
N VAL A 515 -3.02 11.90 0.10
CA VAL A 515 -3.77 11.03 1.03
C VAL A 515 -2.98 9.76 1.34
N TYR A 516 -2.21 9.26 0.37
CA TYR A 516 -1.48 7.99 0.46
C TYR A 516 0.01 8.17 0.20
N ASN A 517 0.82 7.33 0.84
CA ASN A 517 2.26 7.22 0.58
C ASN A 517 2.53 6.36 -0.68
N SER A 518 3.82 6.16 -1.00
CA SER A 518 4.27 5.34 -2.14
C SER A 518 3.88 3.85 -2.02
N ASN A 519 3.56 3.37 -0.83
CA ASN A 519 3.14 2.00 -0.56
C ASN A 519 1.61 1.80 -0.60
N ASN A 520 0.84 2.83 -1.00
CA ASN A 520 -0.63 2.86 -0.97
C ASN A 520 -1.24 2.84 0.45
N GLU A 521 -0.48 3.22 1.48
CA GLU A 521 -0.96 3.34 2.84
C GLU A 521 -1.39 4.78 3.12
N LYS A 522 -2.45 4.97 3.91
CA LYS A 522 -2.87 6.31 4.30
C LYS A 522 -1.79 7.00 5.13
N ILE A 523 -1.45 8.23 4.74
CA ILE A 523 -0.50 9.06 5.47
C ILE A 523 -1.16 9.54 6.76
N VAL A 524 -0.46 9.38 7.88
CA VAL A 524 -0.80 10.02 9.14
C VAL A 524 0.02 11.31 9.23
N TYR A 525 -0.69 12.44 9.25
CA TYR A 525 -0.10 13.77 9.43
C TYR A 525 -0.12 14.13 10.91
N THR A 526 1.03 14.50 11.46
CA THR A 526 1.16 15.06 12.82
C THR A 526 1.16 16.58 12.74
N ILE A 527 0.33 17.22 13.55
CA ILE A 527 0.11 18.66 13.57
C ILE A 527 0.51 19.18 14.93
N SER A 528 1.39 20.16 14.98
CA SER A 528 1.81 20.84 16.22
C SER A 528 1.83 22.35 16.03
N GLU A 529 1.36 23.10 17.05
CA GLU A 529 1.53 24.53 17.11
C GLU A 529 2.97 24.88 17.47
N LYS A 530 3.56 25.82 16.75
CA LYS A 530 4.92 26.33 17.00
C LYS A 530 4.88 27.71 17.65
N ASN A 531 5.99 28.05 18.30
CA ASN A 531 6.16 29.37 18.88
C ASN A 531 4.96 29.80 19.76
N VAL A 532 4.39 28.82 20.52
CA VAL A 532 3.28 29.08 21.43
C VAL A 532 3.70 30.12 22.45
N PRO A 533 3.02 31.29 22.52
CA PRO A 533 3.37 32.32 23.50
C PRO A 533 3.37 31.78 24.93
N ILE A 534 4.33 32.22 25.70
CA ILE A 534 4.63 31.69 27.03
C ILE A 534 3.44 31.70 28.00
N ARG A 535 2.51 32.64 27.80
CA ARG A 535 1.28 32.74 28.60
C ARG A 535 0.30 31.58 28.44
N TYR A 536 0.47 30.71 27.41
CA TYR A 536 -0.40 29.57 27.20
C TYR A 536 0.23 28.27 27.62
N VAL A 537 -0.61 27.32 27.96
CA VAL A 537 -0.25 25.91 28.00
C VAL A 537 0.00 25.43 26.59
N VAL A 538 1.11 24.76 26.33
CA VAL A 538 1.42 24.23 25.00
C VAL A 538 0.41 23.13 24.65
N PRO A 539 -0.38 23.29 23.58
CA PRO A 539 -1.37 22.30 23.22
C PRO A 539 -0.70 21.01 22.71
N ALA A 540 -1.29 19.87 23.02
CA ALA A 540 -0.81 18.59 22.55
C ALA A 540 -0.86 18.50 21.03
N GLU A 541 0.08 17.79 20.45
CA GLU A 541 0.07 17.43 19.05
C GLU A 541 -1.18 16.61 18.69
N GLN A 542 -1.69 16.81 17.49
CA GLN A 542 -2.82 16.07 16.96
C GLN A 542 -2.43 15.36 15.68
N THR A 543 -3.06 14.23 15.41
CA THR A 543 -2.88 13.52 14.15
C THR A 543 -4.10 13.61 13.26
N ALA A 544 -3.88 13.57 11.94
CA ALA A 544 -4.93 13.55 10.94
C ALA A 544 -4.61 12.55 9.83
N THR A 545 -5.64 11.81 9.41
CA THR A 545 -5.64 11.06 8.15
C THR A 545 -6.63 11.72 7.21
N LEU A 546 -6.29 11.76 5.93
CA LEU A 546 -7.09 12.46 4.93
C LEU A 546 -8.04 11.52 4.18
N THR A 547 -9.07 12.12 3.62
CA THR A 547 -9.91 11.52 2.59
C THR A 547 -9.74 12.34 1.32
N ALA A 548 -9.71 11.69 0.16
CA ALA A 548 -9.57 12.36 -1.12
C ALA A 548 -10.69 13.41 -1.31
N ASP A 549 -10.34 14.54 -1.88
CA ASP A 549 -11.21 15.68 -2.17
C ASP A 549 -11.96 16.25 -0.94
N ALA A 550 -11.49 15.94 0.26
CA ALA A 550 -12.14 16.36 1.50
C ALA A 550 -11.20 17.16 2.40
N THR A 551 -11.80 17.98 3.26
CA THR A 551 -11.10 18.75 4.28
C THR A 551 -11.26 18.11 5.65
N THR A 552 -10.15 17.73 6.26
CA THR A 552 -10.09 17.25 7.65
C THR A 552 -9.87 18.44 8.58
N THR A 553 -10.78 18.70 9.50
CA THR A 553 -10.67 19.81 10.45
C THR A 553 -10.07 19.37 11.77
N LYS A 554 -9.12 20.14 12.30
CA LYS A 554 -8.55 20.00 13.64
C LYS A 554 -8.67 21.31 14.40
N THR A 555 -9.01 21.21 15.67
CA THR A 555 -9.17 22.39 16.53
C THR A 555 -8.07 22.41 17.58
N PHE A 556 -7.34 23.51 17.66
CA PHE A 556 -6.34 23.77 18.68
C PHE A 556 -6.81 24.87 19.60
N LYS A 557 -6.74 24.60 20.90
CA LYS A 557 -7.11 25.58 21.93
C LYS A 557 -5.84 26.02 22.67
N ASN A 558 -5.63 27.33 22.78
CA ASN A 558 -4.65 27.91 23.68
C ASN A 558 -5.35 28.34 24.96
N ILE A 559 -5.02 27.63 26.02
CA ILE A 559 -5.53 27.84 27.37
C ILE A 559 -4.51 28.70 28.09
N LEU A 560 -4.96 29.79 28.72
CA LEU A 560 -4.09 30.63 29.53
C LEU A 560 -3.62 29.90 30.78
N LYS A 561 -2.37 30.11 31.13
CA LYS A 561 -1.85 29.68 32.43
C LYS A 561 -2.40 30.60 33.49
N LYS A 562 -2.96 30.04 34.53
CA LYS A 562 -3.62 30.77 35.63
C LYS A 562 -3.01 30.34 36.95
N PHE A 563 -3.17 31.17 37.96
CA PHE A 563 -2.72 30.89 39.31
C PHE A 563 -3.75 31.31 40.34
N THR A 564 -3.69 30.68 41.48
CA THR A 564 -4.25 31.16 42.75
C THR A 564 -3.10 31.28 43.74
N VAL A 565 -3.16 32.26 44.65
CA VAL A 565 -2.21 32.31 45.75
C VAL A 565 -2.94 32.21 47.10
N GLU A 566 -2.40 31.39 47.95
CA GLU A 566 -2.78 31.27 49.33
C GLU A 566 -1.73 32.01 50.17
N VAL A 567 -2.17 33.00 50.92
CA VAL A 567 -1.30 33.78 51.78
C VAL A 567 -1.64 33.44 53.22
N THR A 568 -0.62 33.12 53.98
CA THR A 568 -0.72 32.89 55.44
C THR A 568 0.10 33.97 56.12
N LYS A 569 -0.59 34.88 56.83
CA LYS A 569 0.03 35.86 57.74
C LYS A 569 0.41 35.17 59.05
N GLN A 570 1.58 35.47 59.56
CA GLN A 570 2.08 34.94 60.80
C GLN A 570 2.74 36.07 61.62
N ASP A 571 2.73 35.92 62.91
CA ASP A 571 3.59 36.75 63.79
C ASP A 571 5.06 36.38 63.55
N SER A 572 5.92 37.41 63.47
CA SER A 572 7.33 37.21 63.15
C SER A 572 8.11 36.45 64.20
N GLU A 573 7.65 36.42 65.45
CA GLU A 573 8.33 35.73 66.59
C GLU A 573 7.68 34.41 66.99
N LYS A 574 6.35 34.35 66.93
CA LYS A 574 5.59 33.22 67.49
C LYS A 574 4.76 32.44 66.49
N ALA A 575 4.69 32.89 65.26
CA ALA A 575 3.80 32.41 64.18
C ALA A 575 2.30 32.60 64.50
N SER A 576 1.85 32.56 65.72
CA SER A 576 0.49 32.80 66.17
C SER A 576 0.38 34.19 66.80
N ALA A 577 -0.81 34.78 66.78
CA ALA A 577 -1.08 36.09 67.35
C ALA A 577 -0.60 36.21 68.79
N GLN A 578 -0.07 37.36 69.16
CA GLN A 578 0.42 37.72 70.51
C GLN A 578 -0.49 38.75 71.17
N GLY A 579 -0.64 38.63 72.45
CA GLY A 579 -1.47 39.57 73.22
C GLY A 579 -2.93 39.53 72.87
N ASN A 580 -3.51 40.70 72.61
CA ASN A 580 -4.85 40.86 72.07
C ASN A 580 -4.80 41.16 70.54
N GLY A 581 -3.62 41.07 69.96
CA GLY A 581 -3.48 41.18 68.49
C GLY A 581 -4.22 40.04 67.77
N THR A 582 -4.65 40.30 66.57
CA THR A 582 -5.29 39.30 65.73
C THR A 582 -4.60 39.22 64.37
N LEU A 583 -4.55 38.03 63.81
CA LEU A 583 -4.08 37.85 62.44
C LEU A 583 -5.21 38.11 61.41
N ALA A 584 -6.48 38.13 61.90
CA ALA A 584 -7.64 38.46 61.10
C ALA A 584 -7.76 39.92 60.77
N GLY A 585 -8.31 40.23 59.63
CA GLY A 585 -8.67 41.60 59.26
C GLY A 585 -7.54 42.40 58.59
N ALA A 586 -6.35 41.83 58.42
CA ALA A 586 -5.33 42.43 57.58
C ALA A 586 -5.79 42.48 56.13
N VAL A 587 -5.63 43.61 55.46
CA VAL A 587 -6.00 43.77 54.07
C VAL A 587 -4.75 43.80 53.18
N TYR A 588 -4.68 42.89 52.25
CA TYR A 588 -3.61 42.79 51.27
C TYR A 588 -4.12 43.19 49.91
N GLY A 589 -3.36 43.99 49.21
CA GLY A 589 -3.55 44.31 47.78
C GLY A 589 -2.79 43.31 46.91
N LEU A 590 -3.45 42.78 45.92
CA LEU A 590 -2.82 42.09 44.81
C LEU A 590 -2.59 43.09 43.69
N TYR A 591 -1.35 43.24 43.24
CA TYR A 591 -0.97 44.17 42.20
C TYR A 591 -0.43 43.43 40.99
N LYS A 592 -0.73 43.93 39.82
CA LYS A 592 -0.16 43.48 38.56
C LYS A 592 0.55 44.65 37.89
N ASP A 593 1.83 44.49 37.57
CA ASP A 593 2.64 45.56 36.96
C ASP A 593 2.56 46.91 37.70
N GLY A 594 2.38 46.84 39.03
CA GLY A 594 2.26 48.01 39.89
C GLY A 594 0.85 48.58 40.09
N GLU A 595 -0.12 48.11 39.36
CA GLU A 595 -1.52 48.51 39.48
C GLU A 595 -2.30 47.56 40.38
N LEU A 596 -3.13 48.12 41.32
CA LEU A 596 -3.99 47.33 42.20
C LEU A 596 -5.07 46.61 41.41
N VAL A 597 -5.07 45.28 41.48
CA VAL A 597 -6.03 44.42 40.77
C VAL A 597 -7.20 44.03 41.66
N ASP A 598 -6.89 43.67 42.93
CA ASP A 598 -7.89 43.21 43.92
C ASP A 598 -7.37 43.36 45.32
N THR A 599 -8.26 43.22 46.31
CA THR A 599 -7.92 43.21 47.73
C THR A 599 -8.47 41.96 48.39
N TYR A 600 -7.72 41.44 49.39
CA TYR A 600 -8.06 40.26 50.14
C TYR A 600 -7.86 40.53 51.65
N THR A 601 -8.77 40.02 52.45
CA THR A 601 -8.71 40.21 53.91
C THR A 601 -8.44 38.86 54.54
N THR A 602 -7.53 38.82 55.52
CA THR A 602 -7.20 37.62 56.28
C THR A 602 -8.35 37.16 57.20
N ASP A 603 -8.54 35.85 57.26
CA ASP A 603 -9.46 35.21 58.21
C ASP A 603 -8.83 35.08 59.63
N GLU A 604 -9.52 34.38 60.54
CA GLU A 604 -9.11 34.13 61.90
C GLU A 604 -7.74 33.43 62.04
N ASN A 605 -7.32 32.70 60.99
CA ASN A 605 -6.04 32.02 60.94
C ASN A 605 -4.94 32.85 60.26
N GLY A 606 -5.24 34.10 59.90
CA GLY A 606 -4.34 34.90 59.11
C GLY A 606 -4.29 34.51 57.64
N TYR A 607 -5.28 33.79 57.15
CA TYR A 607 -5.26 33.18 55.82
C TYR A 607 -6.24 33.87 54.86
N PHE A 608 -5.80 33.99 53.62
CA PHE A 608 -6.72 34.23 52.49
C PHE A 608 -6.26 33.46 51.26
N LYS A 609 -7.19 33.20 50.35
CA LYS A 609 -6.95 32.63 49.05
C LYS A 609 -7.54 33.53 47.96
N THR A 610 -6.76 33.78 46.91
CA THR A 610 -7.25 34.59 45.79
C THR A 610 -8.20 33.77 44.86
N LYS A 611 -8.99 34.47 44.09
CA LYS A 611 -9.57 33.91 42.86
C LYS A 611 -8.47 33.59 41.85
N GLU A 612 -8.82 32.95 40.76
CA GLU A 612 -7.91 32.66 39.66
C GLU A 612 -7.56 33.91 38.85
N TYR A 613 -6.27 34.10 38.54
CA TYR A 613 -5.75 35.13 37.64
C TYR A 613 -4.87 34.50 36.57
N VAL A 614 -4.79 35.14 35.41
CA VAL A 614 -3.81 34.79 34.36
C VAL A 614 -2.41 35.11 34.89
N CYS A 615 -1.49 34.13 34.72
CA CYS A 615 -0.10 34.31 35.15
C CYS A 615 0.54 35.55 34.57
N GLY A 616 1.40 36.15 35.34
CA GLY A 616 2.10 37.40 35.04
C GLY A 616 2.92 37.87 36.23
N ASN A 617 3.40 39.11 36.16
CA ASN A 617 4.18 39.73 37.22
C ASN A 617 3.23 40.33 38.27
N TYR A 618 3.00 39.58 39.35
CA TYR A 618 2.13 39.99 40.44
C TYR A 618 2.92 40.13 41.73
N THR A 619 2.49 41.08 42.55
CA THR A 619 2.99 41.28 43.89
C THR A 619 1.83 41.36 44.88
N VAL A 620 2.10 40.96 46.12
CA VAL A 620 1.21 41.11 47.27
C VAL A 620 1.85 42.10 48.21
N GLN A 621 1.08 43.06 48.71
CA GLN A 621 1.52 44.03 49.70
C GLN A 621 0.39 44.29 50.71
N GLU A 622 0.72 44.40 51.95
CA GLU A 622 -0.25 44.79 52.98
C GLU A 622 -0.66 46.27 52.77
N ILE A 623 -1.96 46.53 52.81
CA ILE A 623 -2.54 47.89 52.71
C ILE A 623 -3.00 48.37 54.09
N LEU A 624 -3.56 47.47 54.85
CA LEU A 624 -4.05 47.75 56.21
C LEU A 624 -3.64 46.57 57.13
N PRO A 625 -2.90 46.84 58.21
CA PRO A 625 -2.51 45.80 59.12
C PRO A 625 -3.72 45.30 59.94
N SER A 626 -3.62 44.09 60.46
CA SER A 626 -4.57 43.60 61.46
C SER A 626 -4.38 44.31 62.77
N GLU A 627 -5.38 44.24 63.62
CA GLU A 627 -5.36 44.88 64.95
C GLU A 627 -4.19 44.33 65.78
N GLY A 628 -3.39 45.24 66.32
CA GLY A 628 -2.24 44.91 67.15
C GLY A 628 -0.95 44.65 66.41
N TYR A 629 -0.93 44.81 65.06
CA TYR A 629 0.26 44.58 64.23
C TYR A 629 0.71 45.85 63.51
N LEU A 630 2.00 45.90 63.23
CA LEU A 630 2.58 46.97 62.42
C LEU A 630 2.35 46.70 60.96
N LEU A 631 2.15 47.76 60.14
CA LEU A 631 2.02 47.63 58.71
C LEU A 631 3.31 47.07 58.11
N ASP A 632 3.21 45.96 57.46
CA ASP A 632 4.30 45.42 56.61
C ASP A 632 4.34 46.15 55.27
N LYS A 633 5.39 46.91 55.02
CA LYS A 633 5.61 47.66 53.79
C LYS A 633 6.31 46.80 52.73
N THR A 634 6.59 45.57 53.00
CA THR A 634 7.28 44.66 52.09
C THR A 634 6.41 44.35 50.88
N VAL A 635 6.99 44.45 49.72
CA VAL A 635 6.35 44.05 48.45
C VAL A 635 6.82 42.62 48.12
N TYR A 636 5.93 41.68 48.23
CA TYR A 636 6.22 40.26 47.99
C TYR A 636 5.93 39.93 46.54
N SER A 637 6.92 39.37 45.80
CA SER A 637 6.67 38.77 44.48
C SER A 637 5.89 37.47 44.68
N VAL A 638 4.80 37.31 43.94
CA VAL A 638 3.97 36.11 43.99
C VAL A 638 4.65 34.94 43.24
N GLY A 639 5.57 35.24 42.32
CA GLY A 639 6.25 34.19 41.53
C GLY A 639 5.33 33.58 40.46
N ALA A 640 4.31 34.29 40.05
CA ALA A 640 3.29 33.81 39.12
C ALA A 640 3.65 34.02 37.63
N GLU A 641 4.93 34.23 37.29
CA GLU A 641 5.41 34.42 35.94
C GLU A 641 5.14 33.19 35.09
N ALA A 642 4.56 33.38 33.90
CA ALA A 642 4.07 32.32 33.04
C ALA A 642 5.16 31.33 32.57
N GLU A 643 6.44 31.76 32.51
CA GLU A 643 7.59 30.93 32.17
C GLU A 643 7.85 29.78 33.16
N ASN A 644 7.43 29.96 34.39
CA ASN A 644 7.67 28.98 35.47
C ASN A 644 6.67 27.83 35.44
N TYR A 645 5.62 27.89 34.63
CA TYR A 645 4.50 26.96 34.67
C TYR A 645 4.20 26.34 33.30
N PHE A 646 3.65 25.12 33.33
CA PHE A 646 3.34 24.33 32.12
C PHE A 646 1.87 23.88 32.05
N ILE A 647 1.10 24.07 33.10
CA ILE A 647 -0.29 23.65 33.23
C ILE A 647 -1.22 24.86 33.42
N GLU A 648 -2.52 24.64 33.22
CA GLU A 648 -3.52 25.70 33.32
C GLU A 648 -3.64 26.27 34.72
N HIS A 649 -3.79 25.43 35.74
CA HIS A 649 -4.09 25.84 37.11
C HIS A 649 -2.88 25.65 38.01
N ASN A 650 -2.32 26.73 38.56
CA ASN A 650 -1.10 26.72 39.36
C ASN A 650 -1.38 27.30 40.76
N PRO A 651 -1.64 26.45 41.76
CA PRO A 651 -1.80 26.91 43.13
C PRO A 651 -0.43 27.31 43.71
N LEU A 652 -0.34 28.50 44.20
CA LEU A 652 0.84 29.04 44.86
C LEU A 652 0.53 29.28 46.35
N SER A 653 1.53 29.26 47.22
CA SER A 653 1.40 29.60 48.62
C SER A 653 2.58 30.43 49.07
N MET A 654 2.29 31.38 49.95
CA MET A 654 3.32 32.19 50.56
C MET A 654 2.96 32.48 52.04
N THR A 655 4.00 32.67 52.82
CA THR A 655 3.86 33.10 54.22
C THR A 655 4.46 34.48 54.35
N VAL A 656 3.72 35.37 54.96
CA VAL A 656 4.17 36.70 55.30
C VAL A 656 4.26 36.81 56.81
N THR A 657 5.25 37.53 57.33
CA THR A 657 5.47 37.69 58.75
C THR A 657 5.43 39.15 59.11
N GLU A 658 4.76 39.47 60.19
CA GLU A 658 4.60 40.82 60.66
C GLU A 658 4.93 40.96 62.19
N ASP A 659 5.36 42.15 62.54
CA ASP A 659 5.73 42.43 63.93
C ASP A 659 4.52 42.91 64.70
N VAL A 660 4.26 42.28 65.82
CA VAL A 660 3.26 42.76 66.78
C VAL A 660 3.69 44.11 67.35
N ILE A 661 2.75 45.03 67.49
CA ILE A 661 2.98 46.29 68.20
C ILE A 661 3.35 45.94 69.63
N LYS A 662 4.46 46.48 70.11
CA LYS A 662 4.92 46.32 71.52
C LYS A 662 5.06 47.65 72.19
N GLY A 663 4.79 47.66 73.45
CA GLY A 663 4.97 48.79 74.33
C GLY A 663 5.27 48.32 75.69
N ASN A 664 5.71 49.26 76.52
CA ASN A 664 5.91 49.00 77.92
C ASN A 664 4.96 49.88 78.76
N ILE A 665 4.69 49.40 79.95
CA ILE A 665 3.89 50.11 80.94
C ILE A 665 4.86 50.63 82.01
N ALA A 666 4.91 51.94 82.12
CA ALA A 666 5.65 52.59 83.11
C ALA A 666 4.70 53.20 84.17
N MET A 667 5.03 53.07 85.39
CA MET A 667 4.24 53.60 86.47
C MET A 667 5.11 54.21 87.57
N ILE A 668 4.54 55.11 88.30
CA ILE A 668 5.10 55.71 89.50
C ILE A 668 4.09 55.43 90.58
N LYS A 669 4.50 54.78 91.64
CA LYS A 669 3.67 54.48 92.81
C LYS A 669 4.10 55.40 93.95
N HIS A 670 3.15 56.22 94.34
CA HIS A 670 3.28 57.07 95.52
C HIS A 670 2.22 56.60 96.58
N SER A 671 2.58 56.68 97.81
CA SER A 671 1.66 56.45 98.94
C SER A 671 1.74 57.64 99.92
N ASP A 672 0.62 57.86 100.57
CA ASP A 672 0.58 58.84 101.73
C ASP A 672 1.22 58.10 102.93
N ASP A 673 2.37 58.55 103.40
CA ASP A 673 3.10 58.02 104.55
C ASP A 673 2.67 58.65 105.85
N GLY A 674 1.59 59.47 105.81
CA GLY A 674 1.11 60.19 107.01
C GLY A 674 1.93 61.46 107.37
N SER A 675 2.89 61.84 106.51
CA SER A 675 3.68 63.04 106.62
C SER A 675 2.93 64.25 106.01
N THR A 676 3.44 65.43 106.16
CA THR A 676 2.87 66.59 105.51
C THR A 676 3.27 66.73 104.06
N GLN A 677 4.07 65.86 103.57
CA GLN A 677 4.35 65.74 102.17
C GLN A 677 3.34 64.76 101.48
N ILE A 678 2.67 65.26 100.51
CA ILE A 678 1.77 64.49 99.72
C ILE A 678 2.61 63.75 98.65
N GLU A 679 2.39 62.40 98.43
CA GLU A 679 3.00 61.59 97.46
C GLU A 679 4.50 61.19 97.69
N THR A 680 4.76 60.36 98.69
CA THR A 680 6.07 59.72 98.84
C THR A 680 6.23 58.52 97.94
N PRO A 681 7.38 58.44 97.24
CA PRO A 681 7.63 57.22 96.47
C PRO A 681 7.55 55.98 97.27
N GLU A 682 6.71 55.02 96.88
CA GLU A 682 6.56 53.72 97.56
C GLU A 682 7.62 52.72 97.06
N VAL A 683 8.81 52.84 97.60
CA VAL A 683 9.95 51.99 97.25
C VAL A 683 9.65 50.52 97.60
N GLY A 684 9.91 49.61 96.66
CA GLY A 684 9.70 48.16 96.88
C GLY A 684 8.26 47.72 96.72
N ALA A 685 7.34 48.57 96.34
CA ALA A 685 6.00 48.11 95.91
C ALA A 685 6.12 47.16 94.74
N GLU A 686 5.38 46.07 94.82
CA GLU A 686 5.45 45.06 93.72
C GLU A 686 4.11 44.93 93.01
N PHE A 687 4.19 44.67 91.69
CA PHE A 687 3.04 44.55 90.89
C PHE A 687 3.17 43.36 89.95
N GLU A 688 2.11 42.62 89.82
CA GLU A 688 1.88 41.69 88.70
C GLU A 688 1.20 42.45 87.57
N VAL A 689 1.86 42.45 86.45
CA VAL A 689 1.27 43.00 85.21
C VAL A 689 1.03 41.83 84.26
N TYR A 690 -0.20 41.64 83.78
CA TYR A 690 -0.54 40.52 82.98
C TYR A 690 -1.64 40.88 81.91
N LEU A 691 -1.60 40.21 80.79
CA LEU A 691 -2.62 40.36 79.83
C LEU A 691 -4.02 40.06 80.39
N LYS A 692 -4.94 41.00 80.33
CA LYS A 692 -6.26 40.87 80.97
C LYS A 692 -7.05 39.64 80.47
N SER A 693 -6.98 39.31 79.21
CA SER A 693 -7.64 38.15 78.64
C SER A 693 -7.12 36.80 79.13
N SER A 694 -5.94 36.77 79.84
CA SER A 694 -5.42 35.61 80.50
C SER A 694 -6.12 35.33 81.84
N GLY A 695 -6.83 36.31 82.41
CA GLY A 695 -7.62 36.20 83.59
C GLY A 695 -6.78 36.22 84.88
N SER A 696 -5.50 35.90 84.82
CA SER A 696 -4.57 35.96 85.96
C SER A 696 -3.11 36.01 85.49
N TYR A 697 -2.23 36.50 86.32
CA TYR A 697 -0.78 36.48 86.09
C TYR A 697 -0.23 35.07 85.88
N ALA A 698 -0.71 34.07 86.64
CA ALA A 698 -0.29 32.68 86.52
C ALA A 698 -0.65 32.07 85.14
N ASN A 699 -1.77 32.46 84.54
CA ASN A 699 -2.26 31.97 83.27
C ASN A 699 -1.65 32.71 82.07
N ALA A 700 -1.10 33.89 82.27
CA ALA A 700 -0.51 34.66 81.21
C ALA A 700 0.81 34.06 80.73
N LYS A 701 1.07 34.08 79.41
CA LYS A 701 2.35 33.66 78.84
C LYS A 701 3.45 34.60 79.24
N ASP A 702 4.70 34.09 79.31
CA ASP A 702 5.86 34.87 79.69
C ASP A 702 6.10 36.18 78.93
N SER A 703 5.68 36.19 77.66
CA SER A 703 5.73 37.42 76.80
C SER A 703 4.61 38.41 77.11
N GLU A 704 3.55 37.98 77.85
CA GLU A 704 2.32 38.73 78.08
C GLU A 704 2.17 39.09 79.55
N LYS A 705 3.24 38.99 80.33
CA LYS A 705 3.29 39.35 81.78
C LYS A 705 4.66 39.89 82.16
N ASP A 706 4.65 40.68 83.23
CA ASP A 706 5.89 41.09 83.92
C ASP A 706 5.64 41.30 85.39
N TYR A 707 6.71 41.23 86.17
CA TYR A 707 6.68 41.48 87.55
C TYR A 707 7.52 42.70 87.90
N LEU A 708 6.90 43.69 88.46
CA LEU A 708 7.51 45.01 88.74
C LEU A 708 7.80 45.23 90.19
N VAL A 709 8.94 45.84 90.43
CA VAL A 709 9.34 46.28 91.76
C VAL A 709 9.71 47.75 91.65
N CYS A 710 9.06 48.63 92.39
CA CYS A 710 9.31 50.05 92.35
C CYS A 710 10.67 50.42 92.96
N ASP A 711 11.42 51.25 92.25
CA ASP A 711 12.74 51.76 92.70
C ASP A 711 12.63 52.85 93.70
N GLU A 712 13.75 53.58 94.00
CA GLU A 712 13.86 54.65 94.97
C GLU A 712 12.99 55.90 94.57
N ASN A 713 12.54 56.00 93.32
CA ASN A 713 11.64 57.06 92.90
C ASN A 713 10.19 56.55 92.80
N GLY A 714 9.89 55.35 93.31
CA GLY A 714 8.62 54.66 93.15
C GLY A 714 8.31 54.30 91.69
N PHE A 715 9.33 54.30 90.83
CA PHE A 715 9.18 53.99 89.40
C PHE A 715 9.40 52.48 89.16
N ALA A 716 8.54 51.97 88.27
CA ALA A 716 8.70 50.63 87.67
C ALA A 716 8.22 50.64 86.22
N GLN A 717 8.85 49.80 85.43
CA GLN A 717 8.50 49.72 84.00
C GLN A 717 8.59 48.26 83.59
N THR A 718 7.61 47.83 82.80
CA THR A 718 7.64 46.50 82.16
C THR A 718 8.69 46.41 81.09
N LYS A 719 9.09 45.23 80.74
CA LYS A 719 9.65 44.92 79.40
C LYS A 719 8.64 45.31 78.33
N ASP A 720 9.10 45.32 77.12
CA ASP A 720 8.18 45.48 75.93
C ASP A 720 7.25 44.27 75.91
N MET A 721 5.96 44.54 75.96
CA MET A 721 4.88 43.56 75.93
C MET A 721 4.03 43.74 74.61
N PRO A 722 3.48 42.66 74.10
CA PRO A 722 2.68 42.76 72.90
C PRO A 722 1.39 43.54 73.13
N TYR A 723 0.83 44.10 72.03
CA TYR A 723 -0.44 44.82 72.00
C TYR A 723 -1.53 44.13 72.78
N GLY A 724 -2.20 44.89 73.69
CA GLY A 724 -3.27 44.35 74.47
C GLY A 724 -3.64 45.22 75.67
N VAL A 725 -4.69 44.81 76.36
CA VAL A 725 -5.12 45.39 77.59
C VAL A 725 -4.49 44.56 78.77
N TYR A 726 -3.73 45.22 79.59
CA TYR A 726 -3.04 44.60 80.73
C TYR A 726 -3.63 45.03 82.04
N THR A 727 -3.87 44.10 82.89
CA THR A 727 -4.28 44.35 84.27
C THR A 727 -3.01 44.51 85.18
N VAL A 728 -2.96 45.57 85.90
CA VAL A 728 -1.93 45.85 86.92
C VAL A 728 -2.53 45.57 88.25
N HIS A 729 -1.92 44.59 88.98
CA HIS A 729 -2.36 44.08 90.32
C HIS A 729 -1.24 44.27 91.32
N GLN A 730 -1.50 44.98 92.35
CA GLN A 730 -0.50 45.19 93.38
C GLN A 730 -0.41 43.92 94.27
N THR A 731 0.78 43.42 94.53
CA THR A 731 1.03 42.21 95.35
C THR A 731 1.78 42.50 96.68
N VAL A 732 2.59 43.56 96.63
CA VAL A 732 3.33 44.04 97.80
C VAL A 732 3.23 45.56 97.96
N GLY A 733 3.05 46.05 99.14
CA GLY A 733 3.01 47.45 99.53
C GLY A 733 3.62 47.68 100.87
N TRP A 734 3.70 48.94 101.36
CA TRP A 734 4.17 49.23 102.73
C TRP A 734 3.20 48.76 103.77
N ASP A 735 3.72 48.32 104.91
CA ASP A 735 2.92 47.86 106.05
C ASP A 735 1.90 48.94 106.48
N GLY A 736 0.61 48.51 106.49
CA GLY A 736 -0.46 49.39 106.90
C GLY A 736 -1.10 50.24 105.78
N THR A 737 -0.65 50.13 104.55
CA THR A 737 -1.28 50.72 103.39
C THR A 737 -2.29 49.76 102.77
N GLU A 738 -3.37 50.30 102.25
CA GLU A 738 -4.32 49.49 101.38
C GLU A 738 -3.74 49.46 99.95
N PHE A 739 -3.83 48.24 99.36
CA PHE A 739 -3.47 48.06 97.93
C PHE A 739 -4.39 48.88 97.04
N ILE A 740 -3.84 49.43 96.01
CA ILE A 740 -4.68 50.07 95.01
C ILE A 740 -5.56 49.00 94.29
N ALA A 741 -6.75 49.39 93.90
CA ALA A 741 -7.58 48.51 93.14
C ALA A 741 -6.92 48.19 91.78
N ASP A 742 -7.10 46.97 91.32
CA ASP A 742 -6.65 46.59 89.98
C ASP A 742 -7.12 47.58 88.92
N PHE A 743 -6.25 47.94 88.01
CA PHE A 743 -6.58 48.82 86.90
C PHE A 743 -6.01 48.28 85.59
N ASP A 744 -6.65 48.64 84.53
CA ASP A 744 -6.25 48.23 83.20
C ASP A 744 -5.49 49.31 82.46
N VAL A 745 -4.48 48.92 81.68
CA VAL A 745 -3.69 49.75 80.84
C VAL A 745 -3.81 49.15 79.44
N ASN A 746 -4.12 50.04 78.45
CA ASN A 746 -4.26 49.64 77.08
C ASN A 746 -3.05 50.11 76.25
#